data_16b0ecf11af188f85e05e40da6ca6f53
#
_entry.id   16b0ecf11af188f85e05e40da6ca6f53
#
_cell.length_a   1.000
_cell.length_b   1.000
_cell.length_c   1.000
_cell.angle_alpha   90.00
_cell.angle_beta   90.00
_cell.angle_gamma   90.00
#
_symmetry.space_group_name_H-M   'P 1'
#
loop_
_entity.id
_entity.type
_entity.pdbx_description
1 polymer ?
#
loop_
_entity_poly.entity_id
_entity_poly.type
_entity_poly.pdbx_seq_one_letter_code
_entity_poly.pdbx_strand_id
1 'polypeptide(L)'
;ALHPFVNFDGIRTIMYEPDGGNVDPSGVTNAYAMGARQRGAEIYRFTPVTGTEQQPDGSWIVRTPKGDIHAQWVVNAAGLWGREVARMAGIELPLQPTEHQYFVTETIAEIDALDRRLPSVADRDGEYYLRQEGKGLLVGAYEKNLKLWAEEGTPPDFGHELFDDDLERIEENMMRAIDRVPLVGTAGIKRVINGPMIWSPDSNVLFGPVPELRNYFCCNGIIPGFSQSGGMGLLAAQWIIEGETKYDMFAWDVARFGDWADAAFTKARVCDQYAHRFKIHFPNEERAAGRPARTRPIYDMQRDMGAVFGLNYGWEHPLYFDADTADTAGFTRQDWWHSVGREARMLRDHVGVIDISNFAKYKIKGAGARQWLDAVFANKMPTEVGRSCLTPLIGVRGGIAGDATVTKLADDEYWIVSSGMAERYQQRFYQMVPLPEGTTFESCTINTCGFNVAGPKSRELLQSLSNADLSNDAWKFMRSGPITIAGIDCIALRVSFTGDLGWEIYCDQTDQMVVYTALLTTARTLNGGPVGSRALMSLRVEKGYGSWGREYSPEYWPQEVGLERLCKIEKNFLNKAACENVLALPMREKMVLLHINEDAVNASNADATGGEPIFKNGVGIGRVSSGAYGYSVNMSLAIGFVKNAAAGDSVEVMILGTPHQATILDAAPFDPQGIKLRS
;
A
#
# COMPACT_ATOMS: atom_id res chain seq x y z
N ALA A 1 -25.29 16.44 29.67
CA ALA A 1 -24.09 15.79 29.12
C ALA A 1 -24.46 14.41 28.54
N LEU A 2 -23.85 14.00 27.43
CA LEU A 2 -24.12 12.70 26.79
C LEU A 2 -23.69 11.53 27.68
N HIS A 3 -22.56 11.66 28.34
CA HIS A 3 -22.02 10.67 29.28
C HIS A 3 -21.66 11.36 30.62
N PRO A 4 -22.55 11.33 31.62
CA PRO A 4 -22.41 12.14 32.85
C PRO A 4 -21.31 11.64 33.79
N PHE A 5 -20.77 10.45 33.57
CA PHE A 5 -19.80 9.80 34.48
C PHE A 5 -18.36 9.87 33.99
N VAL A 6 -18.12 10.48 32.79
CA VAL A 6 -16.76 10.64 32.27
C VAL A 6 -16.10 11.86 32.88
N ASN A 7 -14.90 11.66 33.41
CA ASN A 7 -14.01 12.75 33.77
C ASN A 7 -13.38 13.31 32.48
N PHE A 8 -13.61 14.60 32.20
CA PHE A 8 -13.11 15.27 30.98
C PHE A 8 -11.81 16.04 31.21
N ASP A 9 -11.22 15.97 32.41
CA ASP A 9 -9.98 16.67 32.69
C ASP A 9 -8.85 16.18 31.74
N GLY A 10 -8.15 17.13 31.15
CA GLY A 10 -7.05 16.86 30.20
C GLY A 10 -7.48 16.47 28.80
N ILE A 11 -8.78 16.28 28.51
CA ILE A 11 -9.27 15.97 27.17
C ILE A 11 -9.25 17.24 26.30
N ARG A 12 -8.56 17.20 25.17
CA ARG A 12 -8.49 18.30 24.20
C ARG A 12 -9.60 18.25 23.15
N THR A 13 -9.99 17.04 22.74
CA THR A 13 -10.96 16.86 21.63
C THR A 13 -11.75 15.58 21.84
N ILE A 14 -13.03 15.63 21.49
CA ILE A 14 -13.94 14.49 21.48
C ILE A 14 -14.58 14.41 20.11
N MET A 15 -14.51 13.23 19.51
CA MET A 15 -15.30 12.90 18.32
C MET A 15 -16.56 12.14 18.78
N TYR A 16 -17.72 12.61 18.40
CA TYR A 16 -19.00 11.97 18.67
C TYR A 16 -19.65 11.48 17.37
N GLU A 17 -19.95 10.18 17.33
CA GLU A 17 -20.64 9.52 16.24
C GLU A 17 -22.07 9.18 16.69
N PRO A 18 -23.08 9.98 16.32
CA PRO A 18 -24.46 9.80 16.77
C PRO A 18 -25.13 8.56 16.16
N ASP A 19 -24.72 8.13 14.97
CA ASP A 19 -25.28 6.99 14.24
C ASP A 19 -24.60 5.66 14.60
N GLY A 20 -23.56 5.70 15.46
CA GLY A 20 -22.89 4.53 15.99
C GLY A 20 -23.78 3.69 16.90
N GLY A 21 -23.47 2.41 17.07
CA GLY A 21 -24.27 1.53 17.92
C GLY A 21 -23.58 0.22 18.28
N ASN A 22 -24.31 -0.58 19.04
CA ASN A 22 -23.90 -1.94 19.41
C ASN A 22 -24.87 -2.95 18.79
N VAL A 23 -24.36 -4.11 18.43
CA VAL A 23 -25.14 -5.22 17.90
C VAL A 23 -24.99 -6.45 18.78
N ASP A 24 -25.99 -7.31 18.81
CA ASP A 24 -25.84 -8.68 19.31
C ASP A 24 -25.16 -9.54 18.25
N PRO A 25 -23.95 -10.08 18.53
CA PRO A 25 -23.18 -10.84 17.57
C PRO A 25 -23.93 -12.06 17.01
N SER A 26 -24.56 -12.84 17.89
CA SER A 26 -25.34 -14.03 17.49
C SER A 26 -26.56 -13.67 16.68
N GLY A 27 -27.27 -12.59 17.06
CA GLY A 27 -28.46 -12.11 16.35
C GLY A 27 -28.13 -11.67 14.93
N VAL A 28 -27.08 -10.86 14.75
CA VAL A 28 -26.64 -10.38 13.42
C VAL A 28 -26.17 -11.55 12.54
N THR A 29 -25.35 -12.46 13.09
CA THR A 29 -24.87 -13.64 12.33
C THR A 29 -26.03 -14.51 11.88
N ASN A 30 -27.00 -14.80 12.75
CA ASN A 30 -28.17 -15.58 12.40
C ASN A 30 -29.07 -14.84 11.39
N ALA A 31 -29.20 -13.51 11.49
CA ALA A 31 -29.97 -12.72 10.54
C ALA A 31 -29.35 -12.78 9.12
N TYR A 32 -28.04 -12.66 8.98
CA TYR A 32 -27.35 -12.84 7.70
C TYR A 32 -27.54 -14.27 7.16
N ALA A 33 -27.36 -15.29 8.00
CA ALA A 33 -27.54 -16.69 7.60
C ALA A 33 -28.99 -16.97 7.13
N MET A 34 -29.99 -16.44 7.83
CA MET A 34 -31.39 -16.55 7.46
C MET A 34 -31.66 -15.83 6.13
N GLY A 35 -31.17 -14.59 5.97
CA GLY A 35 -31.30 -13.84 4.73
C GLY A 35 -30.64 -14.51 3.53
N ALA A 36 -29.49 -15.16 3.73
CA ALA A 36 -28.80 -15.94 2.70
C ALA A 36 -29.65 -17.17 2.28
N ARG A 37 -30.16 -17.94 3.25
CA ARG A 37 -31.04 -19.12 2.97
C ARG A 37 -32.30 -18.74 2.23
N GLN A 38 -32.93 -17.61 2.58
CA GLN A 38 -34.13 -17.10 1.87
C GLN A 38 -33.85 -16.76 0.40
N ARG A 39 -32.56 -16.55 0.05
CA ARG A 39 -32.09 -16.28 -1.32
C ARG A 39 -31.49 -17.50 -2.01
N GLY A 40 -31.64 -18.68 -1.42
CA GLY A 40 -31.21 -19.97 -2.00
C GLY A 40 -29.80 -20.43 -1.61
N ALA A 41 -29.10 -19.73 -0.69
CA ALA A 41 -27.85 -20.22 -0.20
C ALA A 41 -28.05 -21.44 0.75
N GLU A 42 -27.26 -22.46 0.55
CA GLU A 42 -27.22 -23.63 1.43
C GLU A 42 -26.15 -23.42 2.51
N ILE A 43 -26.49 -23.71 3.77
CA ILE A 43 -25.59 -23.59 4.91
C ILE A 43 -25.52 -24.94 5.64
N TYR A 44 -24.36 -25.58 5.57
CA TYR A 44 -24.07 -26.87 6.17
C TYR A 44 -23.29 -26.67 7.48
N ARG A 45 -23.99 -26.77 8.61
CA ARG A 45 -23.37 -26.73 9.94
C ARG A 45 -22.71 -28.08 10.27
N PHE A 46 -21.71 -28.03 11.15
CA PHE A 46 -20.96 -29.23 11.59
C PHE A 46 -20.41 -30.01 10.40
N THR A 47 -19.86 -29.27 9.45
CA THR A 47 -19.32 -29.84 8.22
C THR A 47 -17.95 -29.15 7.97
N PRO A 48 -16.90 -29.56 8.69
CA PRO A 48 -15.58 -28.99 8.52
C PRO A 48 -15.04 -29.31 7.13
N VAL A 49 -14.33 -28.32 6.55
CA VAL A 49 -13.52 -28.53 5.36
C VAL A 49 -12.24 -29.24 5.77
N THR A 50 -11.93 -30.38 5.12
CA THR A 50 -10.75 -31.20 5.39
C THR A 50 -9.69 -31.14 4.29
N GLY A 51 -10.02 -30.50 3.17
CA GLY A 51 -9.09 -30.30 2.05
C GLY A 51 -9.72 -29.51 0.91
N THR A 52 -8.88 -28.91 0.10
CA THR A 52 -9.29 -28.23 -1.14
C THR A 52 -8.32 -28.62 -2.26
N GLU A 53 -8.85 -28.83 -3.47
CA GLU A 53 -8.06 -29.25 -4.63
C GLU A 53 -8.51 -28.49 -5.87
N GLN A 54 -7.58 -27.68 -6.45
CA GLN A 54 -7.86 -26.96 -7.68
C GLN A 54 -7.82 -27.89 -8.89
N GLN A 55 -8.81 -27.76 -9.75
CA GLN A 55 -8.89 -28.52 -10.98
C GLN A 55 -8.24 -27.77 -12.16
N PRO A 56 -7.85 -28.47 -13.25
CA PRO A 56 -7.21 -27.83 -14.39
C PRO A 56 -8.02 -26.72 -15.06
N ASP A 57 -9.35 -26.79 -14.98
CA ASP A 57 -10.26 -25.74 -15.50
C ASP A 57 -10.39 -24.53 -14.56
N GLY A 58 -9.82 -24.59 -13.35
CA GLY A 58 -9.88 -23.56 -12.33
C GLY A 58 -11.02 -23.73 -11.33
N SER A 59 -11.86 -24.76 -11.49
CA SER A 59 -12.84 -25.17 -10.47
C SER A 59 -12.15 -25.84 -9.28
N TRP A 60 -12.90 -26.15 -8.23
CA TRP A 60 -12.41 -26.69 -6.98
C TRP A 60 -13.21 -27.89 -6.52
N ILE A 61 -12.53 -28.85 -5.91
CA ILE A 61 -13.13 -29.89 -5.07
C ILE A 61 -12.85 -29.50 -3.61
N VAL A 62 -13.92 -29.29 -2.84
CA VAL A 62 -13.86 -29.04 -1.40
C VAL A 62 -14.28 -30.30 -0.67
N ARG A 63 -13.34 -30.90 0.07
CA ARG A 63 -13.54 -32.17 0.76
C ARG A 63 -14.15 -31.95 2.13
N THR A 64 -15.14 -32.74 2.48
CA THR A 64 -15.77 -32.73 3.79
C THR A 64 -16.07 -34.17 4.26
N PRO A 65 -16.26 -34.44 5.57
CA PRO A 65 -16.67 -35.75 6.07
C PRO A 65 -18.03 -36.22 5.54
N LYS A 66 -18.83 -35.31 4.98
CA LYS A 66 -20.16 -35.59 4.43
C LYS A 66 -20.19 -35.76 2.91
N GLY A 67 -19.04 -35.68 2.28
CA GLY A 67 -18.87 -35.77 0.83
C GLY A 67 -18.15 -34.53 0.24
N ASP A 68 -17.78 -34.65 -1.02
CA ASP A 68 -17.07 -33.62 -1.76
C ASP A 68 -18.06 -32.63 -2.39
N ILE A 69 -17.66 -31.34 -2.39
CA ILE A 69 -18.41 -30.27 -3.03
C ILE A 69 -17.61 -29.78 -4.22
N HIS A 70 -18.20 -29.80 -5.42
CA HIS A 70 -17.64 -29.20 -6.62
C HIS A 70 -18.05 -27.72 -6.70
N ALA A 71 -17.09 -26.82 -6.69
CA ALA A 71 -17.33 -25.39 -6.67
C ALA A 71 -16.53 -24.67 -7.75
N GLN A 72 -17.12 -23.64 -8.37
CA GLN A 72 -16.40 -22.78 -9.30
C GLN A 72 -15.45 -21.84 -8.57
N TRP A 73 -15.83 -21.37 -7.40
CA TRP A 73 -15.05 -20.49 -6.54
C TRP A 73 -14.99 -21.05 -5.12
N VAL A 74 -13.84 -20.84 -4.47
CA VAL A 74 -13.68 -21.02 -3.03
C VAL A 74 -13.45 -19.65 -2.40
N VAL A 75 -14.24 -19.32 -1.37
CA VAL A 75 -14.07 -18.14 -0.54
C VAL A 75 -13.62 -18.58 0.85
N ASN A 76 -12.36 -18.29 1.18
CA ASN A 76 -11.84 -18.54 2.51
C ASN A 76 -12.26 -17.39 3.44
N ALA A 77 -13.28 -17.60 4.23
CA ALA A 77 -13.77 -16.71 5.28
C ALA A 77 -13.72 -17.42 6.66
N ALA A 78 -12.68 -18.24 6.87
CA ALA A 78 -12.61 -19.19 7.98
C ALA A 78 -12.15 -18.55 9.33
N GLY A 79 -12.03 -17.22 9.40
CA GLY A 79 -11.71 -16.51 10.66
C GLY A 79 -10.42 -17.01 11.29
N LEU A 80 -10.48 -17.56 12.51
CA LEU A 80 -9.30 -18.09 13.22
C LEU A 80 -8.58 -19.20 12.46
N TRP A 81 -9.30 -19.99 11.64
CA TRP A 81 -8.75 -21.07 10.82
C TRP A 81 -8.42 -20.63 9.39
N GLY A 82 -8.40 -19.31 9.12
CA GLY A 82 -8.12 -18.78 7.78
C GLY A 82 -6.77 -19.20 7.22
N ARG A 83 -5.75 -19.29 8.07
CA ARG A 83 -4.42 -19.78 7.71
C ARG A 83 -4.43 -21.29 7.38
N GLU A 84 -5.08 -22.08 8.19
CA GLU A 84 -5.17 -23.53 8.03
C GLU A 84 -5.95 -23.90 6.76
N VAL A 85 -7.05 -23.22 6.47
CA VAL A 85 -7.82 -23.42 5.23
C VAL A 85 -7.01 -22.97 4.00
N ALA A 86 -6.23 -21.91 4.10
CA ALA A 86 -5.32 -21.48 3.03
C ALA A 86 -4.22 -22.50 2.75
N ARG A 87 -3.65 -23.13 3.80
CA ARG A 87 -2.67 -24.22 3.68
C ARG A 87 -3.22 -25.43 2.93
N MET A 88 -4.53 -25.72 3.05
CA MET A 88 -5.17 -26.78 2.26
C MET A 88 -5.14 -26.50 0.75
N ALA A 89 -5.05 -25.22 0.36
CA ALA A 89 -4.91 -24.78 -1.03
C ALA A 89 -3.44 -24.54 -1.43
N GLY A 90 -2.48 -24.86 -0.57
CA GLY A 90 -1.05 -24.73 -0.83
C GLY A 90 -0.49 -23.31 -0.67
N ILE A 91 -1.19 -22.40 0.02
CA ILE A 91 -0.71 -21.03 0.29
C ILE A 91 -0.64 -20.76 1.80
N GLU A 92 0.29 -19.86 2.17
CA GLU A 92 0.41 -19.37 3.53
C GLU A 92 -0.16 -17.94 3.60
N LEU A 93 -1.03 -17.69 4.57
CA LEU A 93 -1.55 -16.34 4.85
C LEU A 93 -0.85 -15.78 6.09
N PRO A 94 -0.38 -14.52 6.05
CA PRO A 94 0.25 -13.88 7.21
C PRO A 94 -0.82 -13.49 8.23
N LEU A 95 -1.24 -14.47 9.03
CA LEU A 95 -2.24 -14.33 10.07
C LEU A 95 -1.71 -14.90 11.37
N GLN A 96 -1.92 -14.18 12.47
CA GLN A 96 -1.53 -14.62 13.81
C GLN A 96 -2.64 -14.34 14.82
N PRO A 97 -3.21 -15.38 15.45
CA PRO A 97 -4.14 -15.22 16.57
C PRO A 97 -3.44 -14.70 17.84
N THR A 98 -4.17 -13.89 18.61
CA THR A 98 -3.76 -13.38 19.92
C THR A 98 -4.86 -13.63 20.93
N GLU A 99 -4.53 -13.59 22.21
CA GLU A 99 -5.54 -13.44 23.25
C GLU A 99 -6.02 -11.99 23.32
N HIS A 100 -7.31 -11.80 23.56
CA HIS A 100 -7.90 -10.51 23.80
C HIS A 100 -8.97 -10.62 24.86
N GLN A 101 -8.95 -9.72 25.86
CA GLN A 101 -9.87 -9.81 26.98
C GLN A 101 -10.60 -8.52 27.30
N TYR A 102 -11.78 -8.69 27.88
CA TYR A 102 -12.54 -7.61 28.50
C TYR A 102 -13.22 -8.13 29.78
N PHE A 103 -13.56 -7.23 30.67
CA PHE A 103 -14.36 -7.57 31.81
C PHE A 103 -15.69 -6.81 31.84
N VAL A 104 -16.66 -7.36 32.58
CA VAL A 104 -17.97 -6.76 32.83
C VAL A 104 -18.13 -6.59 34.29
N THR A 105 -18.54 -5.38 34.76
CA THR A 105 -18.79 -5.09 36.16
C THR A 105 -20.09 -5.69 36.65
N GLU A 106 -20.23 -5.84 37.93
CA GLU A 106 -21.53 -6.02 38.60
C GLU A 106 -22.44 -4.81 38.31
N THR A 107 -23.68 -4.88 38.80
CA THR A 107 -24.64 -3.79 38.66
C THR A 107 -24.14 -2.52 39.35
N ILE A 108 -24.20 -1.41 38.64
CA ILE A 108 -23.88 -0.06 39.15
C ILE A 108 -25.21 0.69 39.29
N ALA A 109 -25.53 1.11 40.49
CA ALA A 109 -26.83 1.72 40.81
C ALA A 109 -27.11 2.98 39.98
N GLU A 110 -26.09 3.81 39.74
CA GLU A 110 -26.17 5.02 38.93
C GLU A 110 -26.49 4.73 37.46
N ILE A 111 -26.04 3.59 36.96
CA ILE A 111 -26.34 3.15 35.58
C ILE A 111 -27.73 2.53 35.51
N ASP A 112 -28.10 1.73 36.51
CA ASP A 112 -29.42 1.12 36.58
C ASP A 112 -30.56 2.16 36.68
N ALA A 113 -30.27 3.31 37.30
CA ALA A 113 -31.20 4.42 37.41
C ALA A 113 -31.37 5.29 36.17
N LEU A 114 -30.59 5.06 35.11
CA LEU A 114 -30.68 5.83 33.85
C LEU A 114 -31.93 5.46 33.06
N ASP A 115 -32.58 6.46 32.50
CA ASP A 115 -33.72 6.33 31.58
C ASP A 115 -33.27 6.12 30.12
N ARG A 116 -31.97 6.20 29.86
CA ARG A 116 -31.38 6.05 28.54
C ARG A 116 -30.07 5.27 28.57
N ARG A 117 -29.70 4.70 27.45
CA ARG A 117 -28.40 4.04 27.29
C ARG A 117 -27.28 5.07 27.16
N LEU A 118 -26.11 4.76 27.73
CA LEU A 118 -24.91 5.57 27.59
C LEU A 118 -24.24 5.35 26.21
N PRO A 119 -23.66 6.39 25.63
CA PRO A 119 -22.78 6.20 24.47
C PRO A 119 -21.55 5.39 24.87
N SER A 120 -21.03 4.61 23.92
CA SER A 120 -19.74 3.93 24.09
C SER A 120 -18.60 4.94 24.10
N VAL A 121 -17.54 4.64 24.84
CA VAL A 121 -16.33 5.46 24.94
C VAL A 121 -15.16 4.65 24.39
N ALA A 122 -14.31 5.25 23.57
CA ALA A 122 -12.98 4.76 23.23
C ALA A 122 -11.96 5.80 23.68
N ASP A 123 -11.21 5.49 24.73
CA ASP A 123 -10.13 6.36 25.23
C ASP A 123 -8.82 5.93 24.55
N ARG A 124 -8.34 6.76 23.62
CA ARG A 124 -7.12 6.46 22.85
C ARG A 124 -5.87 6.55 23.71
N ASP A 125 -5.82 7.48 24.68
CA ASP A 125 -4.68 7.62 25.57
C ASP A 125 -4.65 6.52 26.63
N GLY A 126 -5.84 6.07 27.07
CA GLY A 126 -6.01 4.95 28.00
C GLY A 126 -5.87 3.57 27.35
N GLU A 127 -5.91 3.49 26.00
CA GLU A 127 -5.80 2.26 25.22
C GLU A 127 -6.87 1.23 25.59
N TYR A 128 -8.12 1.70 25.82
CA TYR A 128 -9.29 0.87 26.13
C TYR A 128 -10.56 1.40 25.47
N TYR A 129 -11.57 0.53 25.42
CA TYR A 129 -12.94 0.90 25.09
C TYR A 129 -13.90 0.51 26.23
N LEU A 130 -14.97 1.28 26.36
CA LEU A 130 -15.97 1.10 27.43
C LEU A 130 -17.36 1.28 26.85
N ARG A 131 -18.29 0.42 27.29
CA ARG A 131 -19.71 0.57 26.97
C ARG A 131 -20.61 0.06 28.09
N GLN A 132 -21.84 0.52 28.10
CA GLN A 132 -22.85 -0.04 28.99
C GLN A 132 -23.21 -1.47 28.57
N GLU A 133 -23.18 -2.40 29.52
CA GLU A 133 -23.58 -3.80 29.35
C GLU A 133 -24.64 -4.16 30.44
N GLY A 134 -25.90 -4.24 30.00
CA GLY A 134 -27.01 -4.38 30.94
C GLY A 134 -27.04 -3.21 31.92
N LYS A 135 -26.89 -3.50 33.23
CA LYS A 135 -26.88 -2.53 34.36
C LYS A 135 -25.46 -2.19 34.82
N GLY A 136 -24.44 -2.67 34.17
CA GLY A 136 -23.03 -2.43 34.44
C GLY A 136 -22.28 -1.86 33.25
N LEU A 137 -20.94 -1.93 33.32
CA LEU A 137 -20.03 -1.49 32.29
C LEU A 137 -19.18 -2.65 31.79
N LEU A 138 -18.95 -2.70 30.49
CA LEU A 138 -17.95 -3.53 29.86
C LEU A 138 -16.72 -2.67 29.54
N VAL A 139 -15.53 -3.13 29.92
CA VAL A 139 -14.24 -2.51 29.62
C VAL A 139 -13.34 -3.50 28.93
N GLY A 140 -12.89 -3.19 27.73
CA GLY A 140 -11.95 -3.99 26.94
C GLY A 140 -10.66 -3.23 26.70
N ALA A 141 -9.54 -3.90 26.92
CA ALA A 141 -8.21 -3.31 26.88
C ALA A 141 -7.43 -3.75 25.65
N TYR A 142 -6.52 -2.88 25.19
CA TYR A 142 -5.47 -3.24 24.23
C TYR A 142 -4.13 -3.00 24.94
N GLU A 143 -3.73 -4.01 25.68
CA GLU A 143 -2.53 -3.98 26.51
C GLU A 143 -1.24 -4.12 25.68
N LYS A 144 -0.12 -3.59 26.18
CA LYS A 144 1.17 -3.67 25.48
C LYS A 144 1.78 -5.06 25.49
N ASN A 145 1.52 -5.83 26.54
CA ASN A 145 2.06 -7.17 26.76
C ASN A 145 1.05 -8.24 26.30
N LEU A 146 0.62 -8.17 25.03
CA LEU A 146 -0.29 -9.17 24.49
C LEU A 146 0.30 -10.58 24.55
N LYS A 147 -0.55 -11.60 24.53
CA LYS A 147 -0.18 -12.99 24.35
C LYS A 147 -0.54 -13.47 22.95
N LEU A 148 0.43 -14.04 22.23
CA LEU A 148 0.17 -14.80 21.03
C LEU A 148 -0.49 -16.12 21.40
N TRP A 149 -1.36 -16.60 20.51
CA TRP A 149 -2.01 -17.90 20.65
C TRP A 149 -1.97 -18.66 19.33
N ALA A 150 -1.99 -20.01 19.42
CA ALA A 150 -1.97 -20.88 18.24
C ALA A 150 -0.89 -20.52 17.20
N GLU A 151 0.33 -20.26 17.68
CA GLU A 151 1.44 -19.80 16.84
C GLU A 151 1.76 -20.76 15.70
N GLU A 152 1.63 -22.08 15.92
CA GLU A 152 1.86 -23.13 14.91
C GLU A 152 0.60 -23.49 14.11
N GLY A 153 -0.59 -23.17 14.63
CA GLY A 153 -1.87 -23.45 14.00
C GLY A 153 -3.03 -23.45 14.99
N THR A 154 -4.18 -22.97 14.53
CA THR A 154 -5.41 -23.01 15.32
C THR A 154 -5.89 -24.47 15.43
N PRO A 155 -6.11 -25.01 16.65
CA PRO A 155 -6.62 -26.37 16.80
C PRO A 155 -7.94 -26.57 16.06
N PRO A 156 -8.10 -27.66 15.30
CA PRO A 156 -9.29 -27.86 14.47
C PRO A 156 -10.57 -28.11 15.28
N ASP A 157 -10.42 -28.55 16.52
CA ASP A 157 -11.48 -28.84 17.48
C ASP A 157 -11.78 -27.69 18.45
N PHE A 158 -11.01 -26.60 18.40
CA PHE A 158 -11.27 -25.41 19.22
C PHE A 158 -12.65 -24.83 18.87
N GLY A 159 -13.46 -24.56 19.89
CA GLY A 159 -14.76 -23.92 19.69
C GLY A 159 -15.57 -23.81 20.97
N HIS A 160 -16.24 -22.69 21.15
CA HIS A 160 -17.01 -22.33 22.36
C HIS A 160 -16.18 -22.34 23.65
N GLU A 161 -14.87 -22.17 23.53
CA GLU A 161 -13.92 -22.13 24.62
C GLU A 161 -13.41 -20.71 24.83
N LEU A 162 -13.09 -20.41 26.09
CA LEU A 162 -12.46 -19.17 26.53
C LEU A 162 -11.17 -19.53 27.23
N PHE A 163 -10.25 -18.59 27.25
CA PHE A 163 -9.00 -18.70 28.00
C PHE A 163 -9.21 -18.32 29.47
N ASP A 164 -8.27 -18.70 30.33
CA ASP A 164 -8.25 -18.27 31.73
C ASP A 164 -8.16 -16.74 31.82
N ASP A 165 -8.71 -16.20 32.90
CA ASP A 165 -8.67 -14.79 33.21
C ASP A 165 -7.21 -14.34 33.43
N ASP A 166 -6.84 -13.15 32.94
CA ASP A 166 -5.51 -12.57 33.09
C ASP A 166 -5.63 -11.05 33.34
N LEU A 167 -6.26 -10.71 34.45
CA LEU A 167 -6.51 -9.31 34.81
C LEU A 167 -5.24 -8.52 35.11
N GLU A 168 -4.17 -9.18 35.57
CA GLU A 168 -2.87 -8.55 35.82
C GLU A 168 -2.31 -7.94 34.52
N ARG A 169 -2.49 -8.61 33.39
CA ARG A 169 -2.03 -8.13 32.09
C ARG A 169 -2.69 -6.81 31.65
N ILE A 170 -3.93 -6.56 32.07
CA ILE A 170 -4.68 -5.35 31.71
C ILE A 170 -4.84 -4.34 32.88
N GLU A 171 -4.13 -4.54 33.98
CA GLU A 171 -4.26 -3.70 35.18
C GLU A 171 -4.06 -2.21 34.86
N GLU A 172 -3.04 -1.86 34.10
CA GLU A 172 -2.76 -0.48 33.70
C GLU A 172 -3.95 0.16 32.95
N ASN A 173 -4.56 -0.56 32.02
CA ASN A 173 -5.73 -0.09 31.27
C ASN A 173 -6.96 0.01 32.18
N MET A 174 -7.12 -0.90 33.15
CA MET A 174 -8.20 -0.86 34.13
C MET A 174 -8.08 0.40 35.03
N MET A 175 -6.89 0.71 35.53
CA MET A 175 -6.66 1.92 36.34
C MET A 175 -6.94 3.18 35.51
N ARG A 176 -6.52 3.26 34.27
CA ARG A 176 -6.83 4.38 33.38
C ARG A 176 -8.34 4.50 33.10
N ALA A 177 -9.04 3.37 32.99
CA ALA A 177 -10.50 3.37 32.86
C ALA A 177 -11.20 3.88 34.12
N ILE A 178 -10.71 3.54 35.33
CA ILE A 178 -11.20 4.04 36.60
C ILE A 178 -10.95 5.56 36.73
N ASP A 179 -9.78 6.06 36.36
CA ASP A 179 -9.47 7.49 36.40
C ASP A 179 -10.41 8.29 35.46
N ARG A 180 -10.74 7.74 34.31
CA ARG A 180 -11.61 8.36 33.30
C ARG A 180 -13.10 8.22 33.65
N VAL A 181 -13.50 7.06 34.15
CA VAL A 181 -14.88 6.74 34.52
C VAL A 181 -14.87 6.12 35.94
N PRO A 182 -14.85 6.91 37.00
CA PRO A 182 -14.70 6.41 38.41
C PRO A 182 -15.69 5.31 38.79
N LEU A 183 -16.86 5.26 38.17
CA LEU A 183 -17.85 4.21 38.45
C LEU A 183 -17.33 2.79 38.10
N VAL A 184 -16.33 2.65 37.23
CA VAL A 184 -15.69 1.35 36.93
C VAL A 184 -15.08 0.75 38.21
N GLY A 185 -14.49 1.58 39.07
CA GLY A 185 -13.87 1.16 40.35
C GLY A 185 -14.83 0.96 41.53
N THR A 186 -16.13 1.28 41.39
CA THR A 186 -17.09 1.18 42.48
C THR A 186 -17.82 -0.18 42.56
N ALA A 187 -17.73 -0.99 41.50
CA ALA A 187 -18.40 -2.28 41.44
C ALA A 187 -17.40 -3.43 41.26
N GLY A 188 -17.76 -4.60 41.75
CA GLY A 188 -16.98 -5.81 41.50
C GLY A 188 -17.01 -6.25 40.05
N ILE A 189 -16.09 -7.14 39.67
CA ILE A 189 -16.07 -7.77 38.35
C ILE A 189 -17.02 -8.96 38.34
N LYS A 190 -18.02 -8.92 37.51
CA LYS A 190 -19.01 -9.98 37.32
C LYS A 190 -18.50 -11.14 36.50
N ARG A 191 -17.74 -10.83 35.45
CA ARG A 191 -17.12 -11.82 34.59
C ARG A 191 -16.00 -11.21 33.80
N VAL A 192 -15.03 -12.04 33.42
CA VAL A 192 -14.00 -11.76 32.45
C VAL A 192 -14.27 -12.63 31.22
N ILE A 193 -14.01 -12.12 30.04
CA ILE A 193 -14.04 -12.85 28.79
C ILE A 193 -12.66 -12.68 28.16
N ASN A 194 -11.90 -13.77 28.10
CA ASN A 194 -10.63 -13.85 27.41
C ASN A 194 -10.75 -14.85 26.26
N GLY A 195 -10.55 -14.42 25.03
CA GLY A 195 -10.75 -15.23 23.85
C GLY A 195 -9.83 -14.88 22.69
N PRO A 196 -9.81 -15.70 21.63
CA PRO A 196 -8.90 -15.49 20.51
C PRO A 196 -9.36 -14.38 19.57
N MET A 197 -8.40 -13.62 19.03
CA MET A 197 -8.58 -12.58 18.04
C MET A 197 -7.53 -12.75 16.93
N ILE A 198 -7.93 -12.72 15.65
CA ILE A 198 -7.03 -12.93 14.52
C ILE A 198 -6.52 -11.62 13.94
N TRP A 199 -5.23 -11.55 13.62
CA TRP A 199 -4.56 -10.35 13.11
C TRP A 199 -3.73 -10.64 11.87
N SER A 200 -3.69 -9.66 10.96
CA SER A 200 -2.69 -9.53 9.89
C SER A 200 -1.55 -8.60 10.32
N PRO A 201 -0.40 -8.56 9.59
CA PRO A 201 0.75 -7.76 9.97
C PRO A 201 0.53 -6.23 9.98
N ASP A 202 -0.49 -5.73 9.30
CA ASP A 202 -0.85 -4.31 9.22
C ASP A 202 -2.23 -4.01 9.82
N SER A 203 -2.85 -4.97 10.47
CA SER A 203 -4.21 -4.88 11.05
C SER A 203 -5.33 -4.68 10.03
N ASN A 204 -5.05 -4.67 8.75
CA ASN A 204 -6.05 -4.62 7.69
C ASN A 204 -6.45 -6.03 7.28
N VAL A 205 -7.65 -6.17 6.72
CA VAL A 205 -8.15 -7.44 6.23
C VAL A 205 -7.28 -7.99 5.09
N LEU A 206 -7.22 -9.30 4.95
CA LEU A 206 -6.70 -9.98 3.77
C LEU A 206 -7.88 -10.29 2.86
N PHE A 207 -8.05 -9.51 1.81
CA PHE A 207 -9.23 -9.51 0.97
C PHE A 207 -8.88 -9.59 -0.52
N GLY A 208 -9.64 -10.35 -1.28
CA GLY A 208 -9.47 -10.42 -2.73
C GLY A 208 -9.01 -11.78 -3.25
N PRO A 209 -8.99 -11.95 -4.59
CA PRO A 209 -8.50 -13.15 -5.24
C PRO A 209 -7.00 -13.35 -4.95
N VAL A 210 -6.60 -14.58 -4.67
CA VAL A 210 -5.18 -14.92 -4.49
C VAL A 210 -4.49 -14.98 -5.85
N PRO A 211 -3.36 -14.27 -6.07
CA PRO A 211 -2.73 -14.24 -7.40
C PRO A 211 -2.28 -15.58 -7.94
N GLU A 212 -1.86 -16.51 -7.07
CA GLU A 212 -1.33 -17.82 -7.45
C GLU A 212 -2.42 -18.86 -7.75
N LEU A 213 -3.68 -18.58 -7.33
CA LEU A 213 -4.79 -19.53 -7.40
C LEU A 213 -5.96 -18.96 -8.20
N ARG A 214 -6.38 -19.67 -9.25
CA ARG A 214 -7.59 -19.28 -9.96
C ARG A 214 -8.83 -19.56 -9.11
N ASN A 215 -9.74 -18.58 -9.07
CA ASN A 215 -11.03 -18.72 -8.39
C ASN A 215 -10.93 -19.06 -6.88
N TYR A 216 -9.87 -18.55 -6.22
CA TYR A 216 -9.74 -18.62 -4.76
C TYR A 216 -9.72 -17.21 -4.19
N PHE A 217 -10.64 -16.92 -3.27
CA PHE A 217 -10.83 -15.60 -2.69
C PHE A 217 -10.57 -15.61 -1.18
N CYS A 218 -9.79 -14.67 -0.67
CA CYS A 218 -9.56 -14.46 0.75
C CYS A 218 -10.50 -13.40 1.33
N CYS A 219 -11.02 -13.66 2.52
CA CYS A 219 -11.80 -12.73 3.34
C CYS A 219 -11.46 -13.00 4.82
N ASN A 220 -10.25 -12.66 5.26
CA ASN A 220 -9.67 -13.07 6.53
C ASN A 220 -9.06 -11.89 7.29
N GLY A 221 -8.82 -12.04 8.60
CA GLY A 221 -8.20 -11.02 9.43
C GLY A 221 -9.08 -9.81 9.69
N ILE A 222 -10.40 -9.99 9.71
CA ILE A 222 -11.38 -8.90 9.92
C ILE A 222 -11.53 -8.65 11.42
N ILE A 223 -10.75 -7.72 11.96
CA ILE A 223 -10.77 -7.36 13.39
C ILE A 223 -12.09 -6.68 13.79
N PRO A 224 -12.54 -5.59 13.11
CA PRO A 224 -13.83 -4.97 13.42
C PRO A 224 -14.98 -5.68 12.68
N GLY A 225 -15.17 -6.97 12.95
CA GLY A 225 -16.02 -7.90 12.21
C GLY A 225 -17.39 -7.37 11.84
N PHE A 226 -18.19 -6.91 12.82
CA PHE A 226 -19.57 -6.51 12.57
C PHE A 226 -19.70 -5.16 11.85
N SER A 227 -18.77 -4.23 12.06
CA SER A 227 -18.81 -2.95 11.36
C SER A 227 -18.41 -3.07 9.89
N GLN A 228 -17.63 -4.10 9.52
CA GLN A 228 -17.13 -4.29 8.15
C GLN A 228 -17.82 -5.43 7.39
N SER A 229 -18.40 -6.42 8.06
CA SER A 229 -18.89 -7.67 7.44
C SER A 229 -19.88 -7.43 6.31
N GLY A 230 -20.83 -6.51 6.46
CA GLY A 230 -21.83 -6.22 5.42
C GLY A 230 -21.19 -5.65 4.15
N GLY A 231 -20.28 -4.67 4.31
CA GLY A 231 -19.51 -4.10 3.20
C GLY A 231 -18.61 -5.11 2.53
N MET A 232 -17.88 -5.92 3.33
CA MET A 232 -16.99 -6.95 2.82
C MET A 232 -17.74 -8.02 2.02
N GLY A 233 -18.89 -8.48 2.51
CA GLY A 233 -19.72 -9.44 1.80
C GLY A 233 -20.22 -8.91 0.45
N LEU A 234 -20.65 -7.64 0.41
CA LEU A 234 -21.05 -6.98 -0.82
C LEU A 234 -19.90 -6.86 -1.82
N LEU A 235 -18.72 -6.40 -1.35
CA LEU A 235 -17.54 -6.21 -2.20
C LEU A 235 -16.98 -7.54 -2.69
N ALA A 236 -17.01 -8.61 -1.87
CA ALA A 236 -16.62 -9.95 -2.31
C ALA A 236 -17.52 -10.45 -3.44
N ALA A 237 -18.84 -10.29 -3.28
CA ALA A 237 -19.80 -10.66 -4.33
C ALA A 237 -19.58 -9.85 -5.62
N GLN A 238 -19.37 -8.54 -5.53
CA GLN A 238 -19.04 -7.70 -6.68
C GLN A 238 -17.75 -8.17 -7.38
N TRP A 239 -16.69 -8.40 -6.61
CA TRP A 239 -15.42 -8.81 -7.19
C TRP A 239 -15.48 -10.16 -7.90
N ILE A 240 -16.16 -11.16 -7.29
CA ILE A 240 -16.34 -12.48 -7.88
C ILE A 240 -17.20 -12.43 -9.15
N ILE A 241 -18.27 -11.64 -9.15
CA ILE A 241 -19.25 -11.60 -10.27
C ILE A 241 -18.78 -10.66 -11.39
N GLU A 242 -18.25 -9.49 -11.02
CA GLU A 242 -17.92 -8.40 -11.95
C GLU A 242 -16.42 -8.34 -12.28
N GLY A 243 -15.57 -9.14 -11.59
CA GLY A 243 -14.12 -9.20 -11.77
C GLY A 243 -13.34 -8.09 -11.05
N GLU A 244 -14.01 -7.04 -10.53
CA GLU A 244 -13.39 -5.93 -9.80
C GLU A 244 -14.45 -5.20 -8.96
N THR A 245 -14.03 -4.57 -7.87
CA THR A 245 -14.89 -3.70 -7.06
C THR A 245 -14.96 -2.28 -7.62
N LYS A 246 -15.95 -1.51 -7.19
CA LYS A 246 -16.05 -0.08 -7.55
C LYS A 246 -15.09 0.83 -6.77
N TYR A 247 -14.45 0.30 -5.72
CA TYR A 247 -13.48 1.00 -4.88
C TYR A 247 -12.08 0.45 -5.09
N ASP A 248 -11.07 1.27 -4.89
CA ASP A 248 -9.70 0.78 -4.77
C ASP A 248 -9.56 -0.02 -3.47
N MET A 249 -9.29 -1.30 -3.62
CA MET A 249 -9.13 -2.24 -2.49
C MET A 249 -7.66 -2.58 -2.21
N PHE A 250 -6.70 -1.91 -2.88
CA PHE A 250 -5.29 -2.30 -2.80
C PHE A 250 -4.75 -2.33 -1.37
N ALA A 251 -5.15 -1.38 -0.51
CA ALA A 251 -4.74 -1.35 0.89
C ALA A 251 -5.24 -2.55 1.72
N TRP A 252 -6.25 -3.27 1.24
CA TRP A 252 -6.83 -4.45 1.87
C TRP A 252 -6.56 -5.74 1.09
N ASP A 253 -6.00 -5.60 -0.12
CA ASP A 253 -5.79 -6.72 -1.02
C ASP A 253 -4.80 -7.73 -0.43
N VAL A 254 -5.14 -9.03 -0.50
CA VAL A 254 -4.26 -10.12 -0.08
C VAL A 254 -2.92 -10.10 -0.85
N ALA A 255 -2.92 -9.60 -2.07
CA ALA A 255 -1.73 -9.49 -2.91
C ALA A 255 -0.67 -8.50 -2.38
N ARG A 256 -1.00 -7.65 -1.38
CA ARG A 256 -0.03 -6.74 -0.75
C ARG A 256 1.02 -7.46 0.12
N PHE A 257 0.80 -8.72 0.46
CA PHE A 257 1.77 -9.60 1.10
C PHE A 257 2.23 -10.70 0.15
N GLY A 258 3.42 -11.20 0.36
CA GLY A 258 4.00 -12.34 -0.35
C GLY A 258 4.74 -13.24 0.64
N ASP A 259 5.55 -14.19 0.14
CA ASP A 259 6.31 -15.15 0.94
C ASP A 259 7.28 -14.51 1.94
N TRP A 260 7.62 -13.24 1.72
CA TRP A 260 8.45 -12.45 2.62
C TRP A 260 7.78 -12.16 3.97
N ALA A 261 6.45 -12.19 4.03
CA ALA A 261 5.69 -12.03 5.26
C ALA A 261 5.56 -13.36 5.99
N ASP A 262 6.69 -13.93 6.39
CA ASP A 262 6.79 -15.19 7.09
C ASP A 262 6.21 -15.14 8.52
N ALA A 263 6.27 -16.27 9.22
CA ALA A 263 5.74 -16.37 10.58
C ALA A 263 6.44 -15.42 11.56
N ALA A 264 7.76 -15.24 11.44
CA ALA A 264 8.52 -14.38 12.34
C ALA A 264 8.16 -12.89 12.13
N PHE A 265 8.12 -12.45 10.86
CA PHE A 265 7.65 -11.11 10.50
C PHE A 265 6.22 -10.88 10.97
N THR A 266 5.32 -11.83 10.70
CA THR A 266 3.90 -11.73 11.05
C THR A 266 3.72 -11.59 12.55
N LYS A 267 4.35 -12.43 13.36
CA LYS A 267 4.30 -12.36 14.84
C LYS A 267 4.79 -11.01 15.36
N ALA A 268 5.96 -10.56 14.91
CA ALA A 268 6.54 -9.29 15.36
C ALA A 268 5.64 -8.09 15.00
N ARG A 269 5.11 -8.07 13.77
CA ARG A 269 4.21 -7.01 13.31
C ARG A 269 2.88 -7.03 14.04
N VAL A 270 2.30 -8.20 14.29
CA VAL A 270 1.04 -8.32 15.05
C VAL A 270 1.21 -7.80 16.47
N CYS A 271 2.32 -8.14 17.15
CA CYS A 271 2.62 -7.58 18.48
C CYS A 271 2.70 -6.06 18.45
N ASP A 272 3.40 -5.49 17.48
CA ASP A 272 3.52 -4.05 17.32
C ASP A 272 2.18 -3.38 17.02
N GLN A 273 1.40 -3.93 16.09
CA GLN A 273 0.10 -3.39 15.70
C GLN A 273 -0.92 -3.45 16.83
N TYR A 274 -0.94 -4.54 17.60
CA TYR A 274 -1.83 -4.67 18.76
C TYR A 274 -1.49 -3.62 19.82
N ALA A 275 -0.21 -3.52 20.20
CA ALA A 275 0.26 -2.56 21.21
C ALA A 275 0.05 -1.09 20.80
N HIS A 276 -0.10 -0.83 19.50
CA HIS A 276 -0.32 0.51 18.95
C HIS A 276 -1.72 0.71 18.37
N ARG A 277 -2.69 -0.15 18.72
CA ARG A 277 -4.05 -0.14 18.14
C ARG A 277 -4.74 1.22 18.22
N PHE A 278 -4.52 1.97 19.28
CA PHE A 278 -5.13 3.28 19.52
C PHE A 278 -4.26 4.46 19.08
N LYS A 279 -3.00 4.22 18.73
CA LYS A 279 -2.11 5.29 18.29
C LYS A 279 -2.40 5.69 16.85
N ILE A 280 -2.22 6.98 16.56
CA ILE A 280 -2.30 7.53 15.23
C ILE A 280 -0.97 7.23 14.51
N HIS A 281 -1.05 6.74 13.28
CA HIS A 281 0.09 6.66 12.38
C HIS A 281 0.41 8.05 11.82
N PHE A 282 1.65 8.46 11.95
CA PHE A 282 2.12 9.70 11.37
C PHE A 282 2.49 9.51 9.89
N PRO A 283 2.40 10.57 9.06
CA PRO A 283 2.93 10.51 7.71
C PRO A 283 4.41 10.12 7.70
N ASN A 284 4.78 9.20 6.81
CA ASN A 284 6.15 8.69 6.67
C ASN A 284 6.71 7.95 7.91
N GLU A 285 5.86 7.50 8.83
CA GLU A 285 6.27 6.70 9.97
C GLU A 285 6.69 5.30 9.53
N GLU A 286 7.90 4.90 9.90
CA GLU A 286 8.43 3.55 9.71
C GLU A 286 8.57 2.84 11.04
N ARG A 287 7.96 1.67 11.17
CA ARG A 287 8.03 0.86 12.38
C ARG A 287 9.06 -0.24 12.25
N ALA A 288 9.85 -0.44 13.32
CA ALA A 288 10.99 -1.37 13.32
C ALA A 288 10.59 -2.85 13.44
N ALA A 289 9.39 -3.16 13.93
CA ALA A 289 8.99 -4.54 14.20
C ALA A 289 9.06 -5.42 12.94
N GLY A 290 9.65 -6.61 13.06
CA GLY A 290 9.81 -7.56 11.96
C GLY A 290 10.82 -7.16 10.88
N ARG A 291 11.67 -6.15 11.14
CA ARG A 291 12.68 -5.68 10.18
C ARG A 291 14.10 -6.07 10.63
N PRO A 292 15.06 -6.27 9.69
CA PRO A 292 14.86 -6.28 8.23
C PRO A 292 14.07 -7.52 7.76
N ALA A 293 13.16 -7.34 6.75
CA ALA A 293 12.42 -8.46 6.18
C ALA A 293 13.13 -9.06 4.97
N ARG A 294 13.39 -8.26 3.93
CA ARG A 294 14.22 -8.63 2.77
C ARG A 294 15.30 -7.60 2.55
N THR A 295 16.54 -8.04 2.36
CA THR A 295 17.69 -7.19 2.08
C THR A 295 18.30 -7.49 0.73
N ARG A 296 18.95 -6.50 0.13
CA ARG A 296 19.80 -6.65 -1.06
C ARG A 296 21.26 -6.79 -0.65
N PRO A 297 22.14 -7.32 -1.51
CA PRO A 297 23.57 -7.46 -1.18
C PRO A 297 24.24 -6.17 -0.71
N ILE A 298 23.79 -5.01 -1.16
CA ILE A 298 24.35 -3.69 -0.77
C ILE A 298 23.78 -3.12 0.54
N TYR A 299 22.85 -3.81 1.21
CA TYR A 299 22.16 -3.32 2.41
C TYR A 299 23.14 -2.86 3.50
N ASP A 300 24.09 -3.71 3.87
CA ASP A 300 25.08 -3.37 4.91
C ASP A 300 25.96 -2.20 4.48
N MET A 301 26.39 -2.14 3.22
CA MET A 301 27.15 -1.00 2.70
C MET A 301 26.35 0.30 2.75
N GLN A 302 25.06 0.26 2.41
CA GLN A 302 24.17 1.44 2.50
C GLN A 302 24.00 1.87 3.96
N ARG A 303 23.79 0.93 4.90
CA ARG A 303 23.71 1.20 6.33
C ARG A 303 24.99 1.88 6.83
N ASP A 304 26.17 1.35 6.47
CA ASP A 304 27.46 1.88 6.89
C ASP A 304 27.75 3.26 6.29
N MET A 305 27.08 3.62 5.20
CA MET A 305 27.08 4.98 4.63
C MET A 305 26.05 5.93 5.29
N GLY A 306 25.33 5.47 6.31
CA GLY A 306 24.35 6.26 7.02
C GLY A 306 22.92 6.22 6.42
N ALA A 307 22.58 5.16 5.67
CA ALA A 307 21.21 5.00 5.20
C ALA A 307 20.23 4.74 6.34
N VAL A 308 19.14 5.49 6.35
CA VAL A 308 17.93 5.21 7.12
C VAL A 308 16.95 4.50 6.20
N PHE A 309 16.46 3.33 6.63
CA PHE A 309 15.68 2.46 5.77
C PHE A 309 14.18 2.54 6.02
N GLY A 310 13.41 2.30 4.97
CA GLY A 310 11.98 2.01 5.00
C GLY A 310 11.68 0.64 4.42
N LEU A 311 10.48 0.13 4.67
CA LEU A 311 10.00 -1.14 4.15
C LEU A 311 9.03 -0.91 3.00
N ASN A 312 9.40 -1.36 1.80
CA ASN A 312 8.53 -1.33 0.64
C ASN A 312 8.32 -2.76 0.12
N TYR A 313 7.14 -3.32 0.38
CA TYR A 313 6.78 -4.65 -0.10
C TYR A 313 7.76 -5.76 0.33
N GLY A 314 8.13 -5.70 1.59
CA GLY A 314 9.13 -6.61 2.19
C GLY A 314 10.59 -6.23 1.92
N TRP A 315 10.88 -5.34 0.98
CA TRP A 315 12.23 -4.89 0.68
C TRP A 315 12.63 -3.71 1.54
N GLU A 316 13.77 -3.84 2.22
CA GLU A 316 14.47 -2.72 2.81
C GLU A 316 15.03 -1.82 1.70
N HIS A 317 14.81 -0.52 1.79
CA HIS A 317 15.33 0.45 0.84
C HIS A 317 15.68 1.76 1.54
N PRO A 318 16.71 2.49 1.10
CA PRO A 318 17.08 3.76 1.71
C PRO A 318 15.99 4.82 1.53
N LEU A 319 15.57 5.42 2.63
CA LEU A 319 14.70 6.60 2.66
C LEU A 319 15.54 7.88 2.43
N TYR A 320 16.67 7.97 3.13
CA TYR A 320 17.66 9.04 3.02
C TYR A 320 18.98 8.57 3.66
N PHE A 321 20.07 9.36 3.44
CA PHE A 321 21.40 9.07 3.96
C PHE A 321 21.85 10.13 4.95
N ASP A 322 21.55 9.92 6.22
CA ASP A 322 22.01 10.73 7.36
C ASP A 322 21.60 10.03 8.68
N ALA A 323 22.36 9.02 9.08
CA ALA A 323 22.05 8.25 10.27
C ALA A 323 22.17 9.02 11.60
N ASP A 324 22.83 10.17 11.57
CA ASP A 324 22.94 11.06 12.75
C ASP A 324 21.65 11.86 12.97
N THR A 325 20.79 11.92 11.97
CA THR A 325 19.48 12.58 12.05
C THR A 325 18.44 11.57 12.51
N ALA A 326 17.73 11.86 13.61
CA ALA A 326 16.66 11.01 14.11
C ALA A 326 15.50 10.94 13.11
N ASP A 327 15.05 9.72 12.77
CA ASP A 327 13.83 9.51 11.98
C ASP A 327 12.62 9.59 12.92
N THR A 328 12.30 10.78 13.36
CA THR A 328 11.12 11.05 14.18
C THR A 328 9.87 11.13 13.32
N ALA A 329 8.76 10.55 13.80
CA ALA A 329 7.47 10.65 13.15
C ALA A 329 6.68 11.85 13.69
N GLY A 330 5.97 12.56 12.81
CA GLY A 330 5.16 13.72 13.19
C GLY A 330 4.38 14.29 12.01
N PHE A 331 3.48 15.24 12.29
CA PHE A 331 2.70 15.92 11.27
C PHE A 331 3.42 17.12 10.64
N THR A 332 4.47 17.60 11.29
CA THR A 332 5.29 18.75 10.81
C THR A 332 6.58 18.24 10.16
N ARG A 333 7.33 19.16 9.53
CA ARG A 333 8.64 18.82 8.97
C ARG A 333 9.56 18.32 10.08
N GLN A 334 10.11 17.13 9.90
CA GLN A 334 11.02 16.46 10.82
C GLN A 334 12.47 16.74 10.43
N ASP A 335 13.43 16.37 11.27
CA ASP A 335 14.86 16.68 11.08
C ASP A 335 15.42 16.13 9.76
N TRP A 336 14.94 14.96 9.30
CA TRP A 336 15.31 14.36 8.02
C TRP A 336 15.00 15.25 6.79
N TRP A 337 14.09 16.24 6.92
CA TRP A 337 13.72 17.15 5.84
C TRP A 337 14.94 17.89 5.24
N HIS A 338 15.92 18.28 6.06
CA HIS A 338 17.15 18.93 5.61
C HIS A 338 18.05 17.94 4.84
N SER A 339 18.15 16.70 5.28
CA SER A 339 18.97 15.64 4.66
C SER A 339 18.43 15.29 3.29
N VAL A 340 17.12 15.09 3.17
CA VAL A 340 16.43 14.87 1.89
C VAL A 340 16.65 16.07 0.94
N GLY A 341 16.62 17.30 1.47
CA GLY A 341 16.87 18.50 0.69
C GLY A 341 18.31 18.60 0.15
N ARG A 342 19.31 18.13 0.91
CA ARG A 342 20.69 18.05 0.43
C ARG A 342 20.82 17.05 -0.72
N GLU A 343 20.21 15.87 -0.58
CA GLU A 343 20.21 14.82 -1.62
C GLU A 343 19.52 15.29 -2.91
N ALA A 344 18.34 15.90 -2.78
CA ALA A 344 17.58 16.39 -3.93
C ALA A 344 18.36 17.45 -4.71
N ARG A 345 18.96 18.44 -4.01
CA ARG A 345 19.80 19.46 -4.65
C ARG A 345 21.08 18.87 -5.23
N MET A 346 21.76 17.97 -4.53
CA MET A 346 22.95 17.28 -5.04
C MET A 346 22.66 16.56 -6.37
N LEU A 347 21.54 15.87 -6.49
CA LEU A 347 21.14 15.22 -7.72
C LEU A 347 20.88 16.24 -8.84
N ARG A 348 20.12 17.31 -8.57
CA ARG A 348 19.77 18.36 -9.53
C ARG A 348 20.97 19.16 -10.04
N ASP A 349 21.95 19.40 -9.16
CA ASP A 349 23.13 20.20 -9.49
C ASP A 349 24.27 19.37 -10.08
N HIS A 350 24.31 18.06 -9.73
CA HIS A 350 25.41 17.15 -10.07
C HIS A 350 24.90 15.80 -10.59
N VAL A 351 24.94 14.78 -9.76
CA VAL A 351 24.46 13.43 -10.07
C VAL A 351 24.11 12.66 -8.80
N GLY A 352 22.98 11.95 -8.81
CA GLY A 352 22.56 11.04 -7.76
C GLY A 352 22.49 9.59 -8.24
N VAL A 353 22.76 8.67 -7.33
CA VAL A 353 22.56 7.22 -7.52
C VAL A 353 21.48 6.74 -6.57
N ILE A 354 20.36 6.33 -7.10
CA ILE A 354 19.18 5.87 -6.35
C ILE A 354 19.07 4.35 -6.51
N ASP A 355 18.94 3.61 -5.42
CA ASP A 355 18.60 2.18 -5.47
C ASP A 355 17.13 2.00 -5.81
N ILE A 356 16.85 1.42 -6.97
CA ILE A 356 15.51 1.07 -7.48
C ILE A 356 15.32 -0.45 -7.58
N SER A 357 16.11 -1.22 -6.83
CA SER A 357 16.08 -2.69 -6.88
C SER A 357 14.75 -3.29 -6.41
N ASN A 358 13.91 -2.52 -5.73
CA ASN A 358 12.58 -2.92 -5.27
C ASN A 358 11.47 -2.77 -6.33
N PHE A 359 11.77 -2.27 -7.54
CA PHE A 359 10.79 -2.27 -8.63
C PHE A 359 10.53 -3.69 -9.12
N ALA A 360 9.29 -3.98 -9.54
CA ALA A 360 8.94 -5.23 -10.17
C ALA A 360 9.56 -5.32 -11.58
N LYS A 361 10.17 -6.45 -11.87
CA LYS A 361 10.85 -6.70 -13.14
C LYS A 361 10.43 -8.03 -13.72
N TYR A 362 10.05 -8.03 -14.99
CA TYR A 362 9.64 -9.23 -15.68
C TYR A 362 10.34 -9.34 -17.03
N LYS A 363 10.60 -10.58 -17.44
CA LYS A 363 11.10 -10.92 -18.76
C LYS A 363 10.06 -11.76 -19.49
N ILE A 364 9.80 -11.42 -20.75
CA ILE A 364 9.01 -12.24 -21.63
C ILE A 364 9.84 -12.57 -22.89
N LYS A 365 9.85 -13.85 -23.28
CA LYS A 365 10.64 -14.34 -24.39
C LYS A 365 9.87 -15.37 -25.21
N GLY A 366 10.03 -15.29 -26.53
CA GLY A 366 9.45 -16.19 -27.53
C GLY A 366 8.77 -15.44 -28.67
N ALA A 367 8.52 -16.13 -29.77
CA ALA A 367 7.93 -15.53 -30.98
C ALA A 367 6.58 -14.83 -30.72
N GLY A 368 5.81 -15.27 -29.74
CA GLY A 368 4.54 -14.68 -29.32
C GLY A 368 4.64 -13.52 -28.33
N ALA A 369 5.84 -13.17 -27.84
CA ALA A 369 6.03 -12.20 -26.75
C ALA A 369 5.41 -10.84 -27.07
N ARG A 370 5.65 -10.29 -28.25
CA ARG A 370 5.07 -9.00 -28.66
C ARG A 370 3.55 -9.06 -28.74
N GLN A 371 3.01 -10.12 -29.34
CA GLN A 371 1.56 -10.30 -29.49
C GLN A 371 0.87 -10.33 -28.11
N TRP A 372 1.45 -11.06 -27.17
CA TRP A 372 0.94 -11.13 -25.82
C TRP A 372 1.00 -9.77 -25.10
N LEU A 373 2.13 -9.07 -25.22
CA LEU A 373 2.27 -7.73 -24.62
C LEU A 373 1.27 -6.72 -25.22
N ASP A 374 1.05 -6.76 -26.53
CA ASP A 374 0.04 -5.93 -27.20
C ASP A 374 -1.38 -6.32 -26.74
N ALA A 375 -1.63 -7.57 -26.37
CA ALA A 375 -2.91 -8.03 -25.84
C ALA A 375 -3.12 -7.66 -24.35
N VAL A 376 -2.05 -7.50 -23.57
CA VAL A 376 -2.12 -7.13 -22.15
C VAL A 376 -2.21 -5.63 -21.97
N PHE A 377 -1.31 -4.86 -22.56
CA PHE A 377 -1.13 -3.43 -22.29
C PHE A 377 -1.83 -2.54 -23.31
N ALA A 378 -2.27 -1.36 -22.86
CA ALA A 378 -3.05 -0.44 -23.69
C ALA A 378 -2.25 0.31 -24.74
N ASN A 379 -0.93 0.53 -24.56
CA ASN A 379 -0.09 1.19 -25.55
C ASN A 379 0.44 0.20 -26.60
N LYS A 380 0.91 0.72 -27.75
CA LYS A 380 1.63 -0.07 -28.76
C LYS A 380 3.01 -0.45 -28.25
N MET A 381 3.35 -1.72 -28.39
CA MET A 381 4.65 -2.23 -27.99
C MET A 381 5.75 -1.83 -28.96
N PRO A 382 7.00 -1.61 -28.44
CA PRO A 382 8.15 -1.29 -29.27
C PRO A 382 8.40 -2.35 -30.34
N THR A 383 8.71 -1.91 -31.55
CA THR A 383 9.06 -2.80 -32.70
C THR A 383 10.55 -2.87 -32.92
N GLU A 384 11.29 -1.82 -32.61
CA GLU A 384 12.74 -1.72 -32.72
C GLU A 384 13.44 -2.21 -31.47
N VAL A 385 14.48 -3.03 -31.61
CA VAL A 385 15.38 -3.40 -30.51
C VAL A 385 16.00 -2.13 -29.89
N GLY A 386 16.06 -2.08 -28.58
CA GLY A 386 16.56 -0.93 -27.86
C GLY A 386 15.55 0.21 -27.70
N ARG A 387 14.26 0.00 -27.97
CA ARG A 387 13.22 1.01 -27.71
C ARG A 387 12.39 0.63 -26.50
N SER A 388 12.03 1.66 -25.74
CA SER A 388 11.13 1.55 -24.57
C SER A 388 9.86 2.36 -24.79
N CYS A 389 8.77 1.96 -24.14
CA CYS A 389 7.54 2.74 -24.07
C CYS A 389 6.93 2.65 -22.67
N LEU A 390 6.30 3.73 -22.23
CA LEU A 390 5.41 3.72 -21.06
C LEU A 390 4.04 3.23 -21.51
N THR A 391 3.40 2.40 -20.71
CA THR A 391 2.07 1.87 -21.01
C THR A 391 1.24 1.68 -19.74
N PRO A 392 -0.05 2.08 -19.74
CA PRO A 392 -0.97 1.70 -18.69
C PRO A 392 -1.47 0.25 -18.87
N LEU A 393 -1.76 -0.39 -17.75
CA LEU A 393 -2.56 -1.60 -17.62
C LEU A 393 -3.95 -1.20 -17.17
N ILE A 394 -4.98 -1.63 -17.89
CA ILE A 394 -6.36 -1.22 -17.64
C ILE A 394 -7.11 -2.27 -16.83
N GLY A 395 -7.74 -1.84 -15.75
CA GLY A 395 -8.62 -2.66 -14.90
C GLY A 395 -9.93 -3.04 -15.57
N VAL A 396 -10.64 -3.97 -14.97
CA VAL A 396 -11.91 -4.51 -15.51
C VAL A 396 -12.98 -3.41 -15.67
N ARG A 397 -12.93 -2.39 -14.82
CA ARG A 397 -13.86 -1.23 -14.86
C ARG A 397 -13.30 -0.01 -15.59
N GLY A 398 -12.16 -0.15 -16.28
CA GLY A 398 -11.55 0.91 -17.09
C GLY A 398 -10.60 1.85 -16.32
N GLY A 399 -10.37 1.64 -15.03
CA GLY A 399 -9.40 2.37 -14.22
C GLY A 399 -7.96 1.90 -14.49
N ILE A 400 -6.99 2.61 -13.90
CA ILE A 400 -5.56 2.30 -14.03
C ILE A 400 -5.18 1.18 -13.05
N ALA A 401 -5.11 -0.06 -13.52
CA ALA A 401 -4.65 -1.21 -12.73
C ALA A 401 -3.11 -1.26 -12.58
N GLY A 402 -2.40 -0.47 -13.37
CA GLY A 402 -0.95 -0.36 -13.30
C GLY A 402 -0.37 0.50 -14.39
N ASP A 403 0.91 0.76 -14.27
CA ASP A 403 1.73 1.34 -15.32
C ASP A 403 3.05 0.57 -15.41
N ALA A 404 3.63 0.53 -16.60
CA ALA A 404 4.88 -0.18 -16.84
C ALA A 404 5.71 0.50 -17.94
N THR A 405 7.02 0.38 -17.82
CA THR A 405 7.95 0.63 -18.91
C THR A 405 8.27 -0.70 -19.58
N VAL A 406 7.93 -0.83 -20.87
CA VAL A 406 8.20 -2.01 -21.68
C VAL A 406 9.31 -1.72 -22.67
N THR A 407 10.35 -2.55 -22.65
CA THR A 407 11.56 -2.41 -23.48
C THR A 407 11.73 -3.64 -24.36
N LYS A 408 11.98 -3.46 -25.64
CA LYS A 408 12.38 -4.55 -26.55
C LYS A 408 13.89 -4.75 -26.48
N LEU A 409 14.33 -5.88 -25.91
CA LEU A 409 15.76 -6.22 -25.77
C LEU A 409 16.33 -6.97 -26.98
N ALA A 410 15.54 -7.87 -27.55
CA ALA A 410 15.87 -8.62 -28.76
C ALA A 410 14.61 -8.82 -29.61
N ASP A 411 14.69 -9.51 -30.75
CA ASP A 411 13.54 -9.68 -31.63
C ASP A 411 12.35 -10.37 -30.98
N ASP A 412 12.64 -11.30 -30.09
CA ASP A 412 11.67 -12.12 -29.37
C ASP A 412 11.75 -11.95 -27.84
N GLU A 413 12.45 -10.91 -27.34
CA GLU A 413 12.67 -10.71 -25.91
C GLU A 413 12.32 -9.28 -25.48
N TYR A 414 11.52 -9.16 -24.42
CA TYR A 414 11.11 -7.90 -23.84
C TYR A 414 11.34 -7.89 -22.32
N TRP A 415 11.62 -6.70 -21.82
CA TRP A 415 11.81 -6.37 -20.41
C TRP A 415 10.69 -5.44 -19.95
N ILE A 416 10.11 -5.73 -18.80
CA ILE A 416 9.02 -4.95 -18.20
C ILE A 416 9.47 -4.49 -16.81
N VAL A 417 9.32 -3.21 -16.54
CA VAL A 417 9.54 -2.62 -15.21
C VAL A 417 8.26 -1.94 -14.75
N SER A 418 7.84 -2.22 -13.53
CA SER A 418 6.65 -1.60 -12.91
C SER A 418 6.84 -1.39 -11.41
N SER A 419 5.81 -0.88 -10.72
CA SER A 419 5.85 -0.67 -9.28
C SER A 419 6.00 -1.99 -8.52
N GLY A 420 7.00 -2.09 -7.64
CA GLY A 420 7.27 -3.28 -6.85
C GLY A 420 6.13 -3.64 -5.90
N MET A 421 5.44 -2.65 -5.34
CA MET A 421 4.29 -2.89 -4.47
C MET A 421 3.08 -3.49 -5.20
N ALA A 422 3.02 -3.34 -6.52
CA ALA A 422 1.94 -3.87 -7.36
C ALA A 422 2.27 -5.22 -8.00
N GLU A 423 3.45 -5.80 -7.76
CA GLU A 423 3.93 -7.01 -8.45
C GLU A 423 2.90 -8.13 -8.44
N ARG A 424 2.46 -8.56 -7.25
CA ARG A 424 1.47 -9.64 -7.12
C ARG A 424 0.06 -9.22 -7.53
N TYR A 425 -0.30 -7.94 -7.32
CA TYR A 425 -1.58 -7.41 -7.77
C TYR A 425 -1.70 -7.46 -9.29
N GLN A 426 -0.68 -7.01 -10.03
CA GLN A 426 -0.66 -6.99 -11.49
C GLN A 426 -0.57 -8.39 -12.10
N GLN A 427 0.01 -9.36 -11.41
CA GLN A 427 0.10 -10.74 -11.87
C GLN A 427 -1.27 -11.33 -12.23
N ARG A 428 -2.33 -10.94 -11.54
CA ARG A 428 -3.71 -11.39 -11.87
C ARG A 428 -4.12 -10.99 -13.27
N PHE A 429 -3.79 -9.76 -13.68
CA PHE A 429 -4.12 -9.25 -15.01
C PHE A 429 -3.29 -9.94 -16.10
N TYR A 430 -2.01 -10.21 -15.83
CA TYR A 430 -1.14 -10.95 -16.75
C TYR A 430 -1.68 -12.36 -17.00
N GLN A 431 -2.21 -13.02 -15.98
CA GLN A 431 -2.79 -14.36 -16.08
C GLN A 431 -4.14 -14.39 -16.83
N MET A 432 -4.82 -13.25 -17.01
CA MET A 432 -6.07 -13.19 -17.79
C MET A 432 -5.84 -13.39 -19.29
N VAL A 433 -4.61 -13.19 -19.77
CA VAL A 433 -4.25 -13.37 -21.17
C VAL A 433 -3.38 -14.60 -21.31
N PRO A 434 -3.85 -15.67 -21.98
CA PRO A 434 -3.05 -16.88 -22.18
C PRO A 434 -1.73 -16.58 -22.90
N LEU A 435 -0.64 -17.17 -22.41
CA LEU A 435 0.65 -17.10 -23.10
C LEU A 435 0.60 -17.91 -24.39
N PRO A 436 1.10 -17.35 -25.52
CA PRO A 436 1.26 -18.11 -26.75
C PRO A 436 2.22 -19.29 -26.58
N GLU A 437 2.02 -20.35 -27.36
CA GLU A 437 2.90 -21.52 -27.36
C GLU A 437 4.35 -21.09 -27.62
N GLY A 438 5.29 -21.66 -26.87
CA GLY A 438 6.72 -21.34 -26.96
C GLY A 438 7.10 -19.96 -26.40
N THR A 439 6.19 -19.28 -25.70
CA THR A 439 6.47 -18.00 -25.02
C THR A 439 6.55 -18.23 -23.50
N THR A 440 7.57 -17.64 -22.86
CA THR A 440 7.78 -17.67 -21.42
C THR A 440 7.61 -16.28 -20.83
N PHE A 441 7.04 -16.20 -19.64
CA PHE A 441 6.93 -14.98 -18.84
C PHE A 441 7.38 -15.29 -17.41
N GLU A 442 8.38 -14.56 -16.92
CA GLU A 442 8.97 -14.78 -15.60
C GLU A 442 9.19 -13.49 -14.84
N SER A 443 9.00 -13.51 -13.51
CA SER A 443 9.45 -12.43 -12.63
C SER A 443 10.95 -12.56 -12.41
N CYS A 444 11.66 -11.45 -12.63
CA CYS A 444 13.10 -11.32 -12.38
C CYS A 444 13.37 -10.41 -11.16
N THR A 445 12.35 -10.02 -10.40
CA THR A 445 12.45 -9.04 -9.32
C THR A 445 13.48 -9.44 -8.27
N ILE A 446 13.52 -10.71 -7.89
CA ILE A 446 14.44 -11.19 -6.86
C ILE A 446 15.89 -11.16 -7.36
N ASN A 447 16.13 -11.64 -8.56
CA ASN A 447 17.48 -11.86 -9.08
C ASN A 447 18.09 -10.66 -9.82
N THR A 448 17.35 -9.55 -9.95
CA THR A 448 17.81 -8.36 -10.66
C THR A 448 17.75 -7.14 -9.76
N CYS A 449 18.87 -6.43 -9.68
CA CYS A 449 18.97 -5.14 -9.01
C CYS A 449 18.95 -4.00 -10.00
N GLY A 450 18.59 -2.80 -9.54
CA GLY A 450 18.49 -1.63 -10.39
C GLY A 450 18.96 -0.36 -9.70
N PHE A 451 19.57 0.55 -10.47
CA PHE A 451 20.01 1.86 -10.02
C PHE A 451 19.52 2.93 -10.98
N ASN A 452 18.92 3.99 -10.46
CA ASN A 452 18.71 5.20 -11.26
C ASN A 452 19.87 6.16 -11.05
N VAL A 453 20.62 6.43 -12.13
CA VAL A 453 21.71 7.41 -12.18
C VAL A 453 21.16 8.64 -12.87
N ALA A 454 20.89 9.71 -12.11
CA ALA A 454 20.19 10.88 -12.62
C ALA A 454 20.89 12.19 -12.21
N GLY A 455 20.69 13.22 -13.02
CA GLY A 455 21.29 14.55 -12.85
C GLY A 455 22.12 14.97 -14.05
N PRO A 456 22.54 16.25 -14.15
CA PRO A 456 23.23 16.78 -15.31
C PRO A 456 24.55 16.08 -15.64
N LYS A 457 25.23 15.50 -14.65
CA LYS A 457 26.50 14.75 -14.83
C LYS A 457 26.31 13.23 -14.96
N SER A 458 25.09 12.74 -15.09
CA SER A 458 24.83 11.29 -15.18
C SER A 458 25.48 10.66 -16.42
N ARG A 459 25.47 11.37 -17.57
CA ARG A 459 26.17 10.91 -18.77
C ARG A 459 27.68 10.84 -18.56
N GLU A 460 28.29 11.88 -17.99
CA GLU A 460 29.74 11.93 -17.69
C GLU A 460 30.13 10.75 -16.80
N LEU A 461 29.34 10.49 -15.74
CA LEU A 461 29.56 9.37 -14.83
C LEU A 461 29.56 8.05 -15.58
N LEU A 462 28.50 7.75 -16.33
CA LEU A 462 28.35 6.46 -17.02
C LEU A 462 29.37 6.30 -18.15
N GLN A 463 29.70 7.39 -18.89
CA GLN A 463 30.70 7.35 -19.95
C GLN A 463 32.10 7.04 -19.41
N SER A 464 32.42 7.46 -18.17
CA SER A 464 33.69 7.14 -17.53
C SER A 464 33.85 5.68 -17.10
N LEU A 465 32.73 4.98 -16.93
CA LEU A 465 32.65 3.58 -16.49
C LEU A 465 32.42 2.60 -17.64
N SER A 466 32.08 3.09 -18.84
CA SER A 466 31.68 2.27 -19.98
C SER A 466 32.29 2.76 -21.29
N ASN A 467 32.59 1.81 -22.18
CA ASN A 467 33.03 2.10 -23.55
C ASN A 467 31.87 2.37 -24.53
N ALA A 468 30.60 2.26 -24.08
CA ALA A 468 29.45 2.55 -24.90
C ALA A 468 29.36 4.06 -25.23
N ASP A 469 28.98 4.41 -26.46
CA ASP A 469 28.68 5.79 -26.80
C ASP A 469 27.33 6.21 -26.21
N LEU A 470 27.35 7.05 -25.16
CA LEU A 470 26.17 7.55 -24.47
C LEU A 470 25.73 8.95 -24.96
N SER A 471 26.24 9.40 -26.10
CA SER A 471 25.81 10.65 -26.72
C SER A 471 24.31 10.65 -27.06
N ASN A 472 23.74 11.84 -27.26
CA ASN A 472 22.33 11.95 -27.66
C ASN A 472 22.01 11.33 -29.01
N ASP A 473 22.99 11.28 -29.91
CA ASP A 473 22.82 10.70 -31.25
C ASP A 473 22.76 9.17 -31.19
N ALA A 474 23.63 8.56 -30.39
CA ALA A 474 23.67 7.12 -30.19
C ALA A 474 22.56 6.62 -29.24
N TRP A 475 22.28 7.39 -28.19
CA TRP A 475 21.33 6.94 -27.14
C TRP A 475 20.29 8.01 -26.82
N LYS A 476 19.24 8.07 -27.63
CA LYS A 476 18.12 9.03 -27.46
C LYS A 476 17.26 8.68 -26.25
N PHE A 477 16.49 9.64 -25.75
CA PHE A 477 15.47 9.40 -24.72
C PHE A 477 14.52 8.26 -25.08
N MET A 478 14.21 7.39 -24.13
CA MET A 478 13.48 6.13 -24.30
C MET A 478 14.22 5.09 -25.16
N ARG A 479 15.54 5.18 -25.25
CA ARG A 479 16.41 4.12 -25.77
C ARG A 479 16.96 3.29 -24.62
N SER A 480 17.26 2.04 -24.92
CA SER A 480 17.86 1.05 -24.03
C SER A 480 18.87 0.19 -24.77
N GLY A 481 19.75 -0.43 -24.04
CA GLY A 481 20.73 -1.35 -24.61
C GLY A 481 21.66 -1.94 -23.56
N PRO A 482 22.54 -2.85 -24.00
CA PRO A 482 23.57 -3.38 -23.13
C PRO A 482 24.62 -2.30 -22.84
N ILE A 483 25.13 -2.29 -21.61
CA ILE A 483 26.22 -1.46 -21.16
C ILE A 483 27.08 -2.27 -20.17
N THR A 484 28.40 -2.08 -20.22
CA THR A 484 29.31 -2.73 -19.27
C THR A 484 29.74 -1.69 -18.24
N ILE A 485 29.50 -1.95 -16.94
CA ILE A 485 29.91 -1.11 -15.81
C ILE A 485 30.92 -1.89 -14.96
N ALA A 486 32.14 -1.37 -14.86
CA ALA A 486 33.22 -2.03 -14.10
C ALA A 486 33.45 -3.51 -14.47
N GLY A 487 33.28 -3.85 -15.77
CA GLY A 487 33.40 -5.22 -16.28
C GLY A 487 32.16 -6.09 -16.14
N ILE A 488 31.08 -5.58 -15.57
CA ILE A 488 29.80 -6.29 -15.40
C ILE A 488 28.84 -5.89 -16.52
N ASP A 489 28.21 -6.89 -17.14
CA ASP A 489 27.20 -6.67 -18.15
C ASP A 489 25.87 -6.22 -17.51
N CYS A 490 25.37 -5.09 -17.94
CA CYS A 490 24.15 -4.45 -17.46
C CYS A 490 23.21 -4.13 -18.62
N ILE A 491 21.94 -3.93 -18.31
CA ILE A 491 20.95 -3.32 -19.20
C ILE A 491 20.76 -1.88 -18.75
N ALA A 492 20.90 -0.92 -19.66
CA ALA A 492 20.63 0.49 -19.37
C ALA A 492 19.42 0.99 -20.17
N LEU A 493 18.52 1.71 -19.48
CA LEU A 493 17.36 2.37 -20.05
C LEU A 493 17.52 3.87 -19.84
N ARG A 494 17.49 4.66 -20.90
CA ARG A 494 17.55 6.13 -20.78
C ARG A 494 16.16 6.69 -20.43
N VAL A 495 15.83 6.57 -19.16
CA VAL A 495 14.61 7.08 -18.51
C VAL A 495 14.97 7.60 -17.13
N SER A 496 14.16 8.50 -16.59
CA SER A 496 14.36 9.00 -15.24
C SER A 496 13.04 9.49 -14.65
N PHE A 497 12.70 8.96 -13.48
CA PHE A 497 11.51 9.38 -12.72
C PHE A 497 11.72 10.73 -12.00
N THR A 498 12.97 11.17 -11.84
CA THR A 498 13.30 12.50 -11.28
C THR A 498 12.99 13.63 -12.26
N GLY A 499 12.90 13.34 -13.55
CA GLY A 499 12.74 14.33 -14.61
C GLY A 499 14.04 14.95 -15.10
N ASP A 500 15.21 14.51 -14.60
CA ASP A 500 16.54 14.88 -15.12
C ASP A 500 16.99 13.98 -16.25
N LEU A 501 18.13 14.37 -16.88
CA LEU A 501 18.92 13.41 -17.66
C LEU A 501 19.26 12.24 -16.74
N GLY A 502 19.02 11.00 -17.20
CA GLY A 502 19.30 9.84 -16.38
C GLY A 502 19.11 8.52 -17.09
N TRP A 503 19.62 7.48 -16.46
CA TRP A 503 19.49 6.09 -16.88
C TRP A 503 19.10 5.22 -15.69
N GLU A 504 18.30 4.21 -15.97
CA GLU A 504 18.11 3.06 -15.08
C GLU A 504 19.05 1.96 -15.53
N ILE A 505 19.90 1.49 -14.63
CA ILE A 505 20.92 0.47 -14.85
C ILE A 505 20.49 -0.79 -14.11
N TYR A 506 20.37 -1.92 -14.81
CA TYR A 506 19.97 -3.20 -14.24
C TYR A 506 21.08 -4.23 -14.39
N CYS A 507 21.39 -4.96 -13.31
CA CYS A 507 22.38 -6.03 -13.27
C CYS A 507 21.84 -7.22 -12.46
N ASP A 508 22.53 -8.36 -12.55
CA ASP A 508 22.28 -9.50 -11.66
C ASP A 508 22.54 -9.09 -10.19
N GLN A 509 21.78 -9.65 -9.25
CA GLN A 509 21.96 -9.33 -7.84
C GLN A 509 23.32 -9.72 -7.29
N THR A 510 23.97 -10.75 -7.85
CA THR A 510 25.32 -11.17 -7.46
C THR A 510 26.39 -10.13 -7.76
N ASP A 511 26.13 -9.28 -8.77
CA ASP A 511 27.05 -8.23 -9.22
C ASP A 511 26.70 -6.85 -8.64
N GLN A 512 25.60 -6.76 -7.87
CA GLN A 512 25.09 -5.50 -7.35
C GLN A 512 26.15 -4.68 -6.60
N MET A 513 26.95 -5.32 -5.75
CA MET A 513 27.99 -4.67 -4.95
C MET A 513 29.07 -4.03 -5.83
N VAL A 514 29.49 -4.70 -6.88
CA VAL A 514 30.52 -4.21 -7.81
C VAL A 514 30.00 -2.99 -8.58
N VAL A 515 28.80 -3.10 -9.14
CA VAL A 515 28.16 -2.02 -9.93
C VAL A 515 27.91 -0.81 -9.02
N TYR A 516 27.31 -1.00 -7.85
CA TYR A 516 27.01 0.11 -6.92
C TYR A 516 28.26 0.84 -6.45
N THR A 517 29.31 0.09 -6.09
CA THR A 517 30.59 0.67 -5.67
C THR A 517 31.21 1.52 -6.78
N ALA A 518 31.19 1.04 -8.03
CA ALA A 518 31.72 1.77 -9.17
C ALA A 518 30.93 3.07 -9.42
N LEU A 519 29.60 2.98 -9.43
CA LEU A 519 28.71 4.13 -9.62
C LEU A 519 28.94 5.19 -8.53
N LEU A 520 28.98 4.81 -7.25
CA LEU A 520 29.15 5.75 -6.15
C LEU A 520 30.55 6.36 -6.08
N THR A 521 31.59 5.56 -6.32
CA THR A 521 32.95 6.07 -6.32
C THR A 521 33.11 7.14 -7.40
N THR A 522 32.56 6.91 -8.58
CA THR A 522 32.59 7.89 -9.67
C THR A 522 31.66 9.09 -9.38
N ALA A 523 30.48 8.89 -8.84
CA ALA A 523 29.57 9.96 -8.47
C ALA A 523 30.23 10.97 -7.51
N ARG A 524 30.96 10.48 -6.52
CA ARG A 524 31.69 11.33 -5.55
C ARG A 524 32.73 12.23 -6.21
N THR A 525 33.43 11.77 -7.25
CA THR A 525 34.39 12.62 -8.00
C THR A 525 33.71 13.76 -8.77
N LEU A 526 32.39 13.61 -9.00
CA LEU A 526 31.54 14.58 -9.69
C LEU A 526 30.67 15.41 -8.72
N ASN A 527 30.98 15.42 -7.43
CA ASN A 527 30.21 16.02 -6.35
C ASN A 527 28.80 15.44 -6.19
N GLY A 528 28.61 14.19 -6.60
CA GLY A 528 27.38 13.42 -6.45
C GLY A 528 27.49 12.39 -5.33
N GLY A 529 26.44 11.58 -5.16
CA GLY A 529 26.40 10.56 -4.12
C GLY A 529 25.12 9.73 -4.11
N PRO A 530 24.89 8.95 -3.04
CA PRO A 530 23.68 8.18 -2.88
C PRO A 530 22.48 9.09 -2.61
N VAL A 531 21.30 8.67 -3.05
CA VAL A 531 20.04 9.39 -2.88
C VAL A 531 18.95 8.42 -2.48
N GLY A 532 18.17 8.77 -1.46
CA GLY A 532 17.09 7.97 -0.96
C GLY A 532 15.74 8.21 -1.63
N SER A 533 14.79 7.37 -1.31
CA SER A 533 13.46 7.40 -1.92
C SER A 533 12.64 8.64 -1.54
N ARG A 534 12.85 9.25 -0.37
CA ARG A 534 12.17 10.50 0.01
C ARG A 534 12.56 11.65 -0.93
N ALA A 535 13.84 11.74 -1.32
CA ALA A 535 14.28 12.72 -2.31
C ALA A 535 13.70 12.41 -3.70
N LEU A 536 13.69 11.14 -4.14
CA LEU A 536 13.05 10.73 -5.38
C LEU A 536 11.58 11.14 -5.43
N MET A 537 10.84 10.95 -4.32
CA MET A 537 9.41 11.30 -4.23
C MET A 537 9.18 12.82 -4.26
N SER A 538 10.11 13.64 -3.74
CA SER A 538 10.07 15.10 -3.90
C SER A 538 10.33 15.50 -5.36
N LEU A 539 11.40 14.97 -5.96
CA LEU A 539 11.82 15.30 -7.32
C LEU A 539 10.76 14.96 -8.38
N ARG A 540 10.01 13.85 -8.22
CA ARG A 540 8.93 13.50 -9.14
C ARG A 540 7.73 14.47 -9.05
N VAL A 541 7.45 15.01 -7.84
CA VAL A 541 6.38 16.02 -7.65
C VAL A 541 6.77 17.35 -8.33
N GLU A 542 8.03 17.76 -8.26
CA GLU A 542 8.53 18.94 -9.00
C GLU A 542 8.30 18.79 -10.52
N LYS A 543 8.28 17.55 -11.03
CA LYS A 543 8.03 17.21 -12.43
C LYS A 543 6.55 16.95 -12.73
N GLY A 544 5.70 16.86 -11.71
CA GLY A 544 4.28 16.55 -11.84
C GLY A 544 4.00 15.12 -12.29
N TYR A 545 4.90 14.17 -12.01
CA TYR A 545 4.71 12.77 -12.36
C TYR A 545 3.86 12.05 -11.32
N GLY A 546 2.82 11.34 -11.79
CA GLY A 546 2.03 10.43 -10.98
C GLY A 546 2.81 9.16 -10.60
N SER A 547 2.36 8.49 -9.56
CA SER A 547 2.93 7.25 -9.04
C SER A 547 1.82 6.23 -8.75
N TRP A 548 2.11 4.94 -8.95
CA TRP A 548 1.19 3.86 -8.58
C TRP A 548 0.89 3.88 -7.08
N GLY A 549 -0.38 3.60 -6.75
CA GLY A 549 -0.89 3.61 -5.38
C GLY A 549 -1.15 5.02 -4.82
N ARG A 550 -0.94 6.07 -5.63
CA ARG A 550 -1.25 7.46 -5.31
C ARG A 550 -2.12 8.10 -6.39
N GLU A 551 -1.53 8.56 -7.49
CA GLU A 551 -2.26 9.14 -8.63
C GLU A 551 -2.73 8.08 -9.62
N TYR A 552 -1.97 6.99 -9.75
CA TYR A 552 -2.34 5.85 -10.60
C TYR A 552 -2.91 4.75 -9.73
N SER A 553 -4.20 4.54 -9.82
CA SER A 553 -4.93 3.50 -9.09
C SER A 553 -6.19 3.09 -9.86
N PRO A 554 -6.82 1.96 -9.53
CA PRO A 554 -8.08 1.54 -10.15
C PRO A 554 -9.25 2.52 -10.01
N GLU A 555 -9.15 3.48 -9.07
CA GLU A 555 -10.16 4.52 -8.85
C GLU A 555 -10.22 5.52 -10.02
N TYR A 556 -9.08 5.78 -10.68
CA TYR A 556 -8.96 6.82 -11.70
C TYR A 556 -8.98 6.30 -13.12
N TRP A 557 -9.63 7.08 -14.01
CA TRP A 557 -9.65 6.79 -15.44
C TRP A 557 -8.43 7.38 -16.16
N PRO A 558 -8.02 6.82 -17.31
CA PRO A 558 -6.85 7.30 -18.04
C PRO A 558 -6.84 8.82 -18.31
N GLN A 559 -7.98 9.40 -18.71
CA GLN A 559 -8.09 10.83 -18.99
C GLN A 559 -8.01 11.71 -17.74
N GLU A 560 -8.34 11.19 -16.58
CA GLU A 560 -8.28 11.94 -15.30
C GLU A 560 -6.84 12.14 -14.82
N VAL A 561 -5.93 11.25 -15.25
CA VAL A 561 -4.50 11.25 -14.89
C VAL A 561 -3.56 11.56 -16.06
N GLY A 562 -4.09 11.94 -17.23
CA GLY A 562 -3.30 12.32 -18.41
C GLY A 562 -2.63 11.17 -19.15
N LEU A 563 -3.12 9.94 -18.98
CA LEU A 563 -2.60 8.73 -19.67
C LEU A 563 -3.44 8.31 -20.89
N GLU A 564 -4.54 9.01 -21.21
CA GLU A 564 -5.45 8.68 -22.31
C GLU A 564 -4.75 8.52 -23.66
N ARG A 565 -3.72 9.35 -23.93
CA ARG A 565 -2.93 9.28 -25.17
C ARG A 565 -2.16 7.98 -25.33
N LEU A 566 -1.93 7.26 -24.22
CA LEU A 566 -1.25 5.95 -24.22
C LEU A 566 -2.23 4.79 -24.38
N CYS A 567 -3.54 5.02 -24.31
CA CYS A 567 -4.56 4.02 -24.58
C CYS A 567 -4.87 3.97 -26.08
N LYS A 568 -4.25 3.01 -26.78
CA LYS A 568 -4.36 2.85 -28.24
C LYS A 568 -5.58 2.01 -28.59
N ILE A 569 -6.77 2.65 -28.59
CA ILE A 569 -8.06 1.98 -28.83
C ILE A 569 -8.20 1.35 -30.22
N GLU A 570 -7.35 1.70 -31.18
CA GLU A 570 -7.29 1.06 -32.51
C GLU A 570 -6.74 -0.36 -32.51
N LYS A 571 -6.15 -0.83 -31.40
CA LYS A 571 -5.72 -2.23 -31.20
C LYS A 571 -6.55 -2.95 -30.15
N ASN A 572 -6.48 -4.27 -30.09
CA ASN A 572 -7.07 -5.06 -29.01
C ASN A 572 -6.10 -5.16 -27.84
N PHE A 573 -6.61 -4.99 -26.63
CA PHE A 573 -5.89 -5.18 -25.37
C PHE A 573 -6.86 -5.53 -24.23
N LEU A 574 -6.31 -5.98 -23.12
CA LEU A 574 -7.08 -6.40 -21.94
C LEU A 574 -8.00 -5.25 -21.46
N ASN A 575 -9.29 -5.53 -21.28
CA ASN A 575 -10.31 -4.59 -20.84
C ASN A 575 -10.50 -3.37 -21.75
N LYS A 576 -10.20 -3.48 -23.06
CA LYS A 576 -10.36 -2.42 -24.05
C LYS A 576 -11.77 -1.80 -24.02
N ALA A 577 -12.82 -2.62 -23.99
CA ALA A 577 -14.21 -2.12 -24.01
C ALA A 577 -14.51 -1.24 -22.78
N ALA A 578 -14.00 -1.60 -21.61
CA ALA A 578 -14.13 -0.78 -20.41
C ALA A 578 -13.36 0.54 -20.55
N CYS A 579 -12.15 0.50 -21.13
CA CYS A 579 -11.36 1.70 -21.43
C CYS A 579 -12.09 2.64 -22.40
N GLU A 580 -12.63 2.14 -23.51
CA GLU A 580 -13.42 2.90 -24.48
C GLU A 580 -14.65 3.56 -23.83
N ASN A 581 -15.35 2.80 -22.98
CA ASN A 581 -16.51 3.30 -22.26
C ASN A 581 -16.15 4.49 -21.35
N VAL A 582 -15.09 4.37 -20.53
CA VAL A 582 -14.73 5.47 -19.63
C VAL A 582 -14.16 6.67 -20.37
N LEU A 583 -13.40 6.46 -21.46
CA LEU A 583 -12.88 7.55 -22.30
C LEU A 583 -14.00 8.36 -22.98
N ALA A 584 -15.15 7.75 -23.22
CA ALA A 584 -16.33 8.43 -23.78
C ALA A 584 -17.12 9.25 -22.74
N LEU A 585 -16.85 9.07 -21.45
CA LEU A 585 -17.52 9.79 -20.37
C LEU A 585 -16.78 11.10 -20.03
N PRO A 586 -17.49 12.12 -19.53
CA PRO A 586 -16.83 13.30 -18.99
C PRO A 586 -16.00 12.93 -17.76
N MET A 587 -14.83 13.57 -17.61
CA MET A 587 -14.00 13.38 -16.42
C MET A 587 -14.78 13.74 -15.15
N ARG A 588 -14.70 12.91 -14.15
CA ARG A 588 -15.30 13.13 -12.83
C ARG A 588 -14.48 14.17 -12.03
N GLU A 589 -13.17 14.09 -12.16
CA GLU A 589 -12.18 15.00 -11.58
C GLU A 589 -10.90 14.95 -12.43
N LYS A 590 -10.00 15.85 -12.20
CA LYS A 590 -8.75 15.97 -12.97
C LYS A 590 -7.56 16.06 -12.04
N MET A 591 -6.51 15.32 -12.35
CA MET A 591 -5.21 15.46 -11.71
C MET A 591 -4.61 16.84 -12.03
N VAL A 592 -4.18 17.55 -10.99
CA VAL A 592 -3.57 18.89 -11.07
C VAL A 592 -2.33 18.96 -10.18
N LEU A 593 -1.41 19.87 -10.53
CA LEU A 593 -0.28 20.23 -9.70
C LEU A 593 -0.58 21.56 -9.01
N LEU A 594 -0.33 21.64 -7.72
CA LEU A 594 -0.61 22.79 -6.86
C LEU A 594 0.70 23.35 -6.33
N HIS A 595 0.80 24.69 -6.33
CA HIS A 595 1.79 25.44 -5.56
C HIS A 595 1.08 26.01 -4.34
N ILE A 596 1.51 25.61 -3.15
CA ILE A 596 0.97 26.05 -1.86
C ILE A 596 1.82 27.22 -1.36
N ASN A 597 1.19 28.27 -0.83
CA ASN A 597 1.90 29.47 -0.37
C ASN A 597 2.95 29.13 0.69
N GLU A 598 4.22 29.45 0.43
CA GLU A 598 5.36 29.09 1.28
C GLU A 598 5.34 29.77 2.65
N ASP A 599 4.90 31.03 2.73
CA ASP A 599 4.89 31.75 4.01
C ASP A 599 3.96 31.05 5.00
N ALA A 600 2.79 30.58 4.53
CA ALA A 600 1.85 29.84 5.34
C ALA A 600 2.40 28.46 5.73
N VAL A 601 3.02 27.73 4.80
CA VAL A 601 3.64 26.42 5.05
C VAL A 601 4.83 26.54 6.01
N ASN A 602 5.66 27.56 5.85
CA ASN A 602 6.79 27.81 6.75
C ASN A 602 6.33 28.20 8.16
N ALA A 603 5.24 28.96 8.27
CA ALA A 603 4.66 29.33 9.57
C ALA A 603 4.07 28.13 10.29
N SER A 604 3.43 27.19 9.57
CA SER A 604 2.89 25.95 10.14
C SER A 604 3.94 24.85 10.31
N ASN A 605 5.09 24.97 9.66
CA ASN A 605 6.13 23.96 9.52
C ASN A 605 5.60 22.61 9.00
N ALA A 606 4.58 22.64 8.12
CA ALA A 606 3.92 21.43 7.61
C ALA A 606 3.65 21.55 6.11
N ASP A 607 4.12 20.58 5.33
CA ASP A 607 3.75 20.40 3.93
C ASP A 607 2.51 19.50 3.82
N ALA A 608 1.80 19.58 2.69
CA ALA A 608 0.80 18.57 2.35
C ALA A 608 1.47 17.20 2.15
N THR A 609 0.79 16.13 2.50
CA THR A 609 1.33 14.74 2.46
C THR A 609 0.45 13.78 1.66
N GLY A 610 -0.84 14.09 1.56
CA GLY A 610 -1.90 13.29 0.91
C GLY A 610 -3.14 13.17 1.80
N GLY A 611 -4.31 13.29 1.18
CA GLY A 611 -5.60 13.25 1.87
C GLY A 611 -6.16 14.63 2.24
N GLU A 612 -5.36 15.68 2.21
CA GLU A 612 -5.82 17.04 2.54
C GLU A 612 -6.94 17.48 1.59
N PRO A 613 -8.09 17.98 2.10
CA PRO A 613 -9.17 18.46 1.25
C PRO A 613 -8.81 19.79 0.58
N ILE A 614 -9.28 19.94 -0.65
CA ILE A 614 -9.11 21.14 -1.48
C ILE A 614 -10.44 21.85 -1.59
N PHE A 615 -10.44 23.17 -1.32
CA PHE A 615 -11.61 24.02 -1.38
C PHE A 615 -11.45 25.13 -2.42
N LYS A 616 -12.57 25.54 -3.01
CA LYS A 616 -12.68 26.77 -3.84
C LYS A 616 -13.93 27.52 -3.40
N ASN A 617 -13.75 28.76 -2.93
CA ASN A 617 -14.84 29.60 -2.42
C ASN A 617 -15.65 28.90 -1.31
N GLY A 618 -14.99 28.21 -0.38
CA GLY A 618 -15.63 27.48 0.73
C GLY A 618 -16.30 26.16 0.35
N VAL A 619 -16.25 25.74 -0.91
CA VAL A 619 -16.81 24.47 -1.38
C VAL A 619 -15.68 23.45 -1.58
N GLY A 620 -15.82 22.26 -1.00
CA GLY A 620 -14.89 21.15 -1.23
C GLY A 620 -14.94 20.69 -2.69
N ILE A 621 -13.81 20.78 -3.39
CA ILE A 621 -13.70 20.44 -4.81
C ILE A 621 -12.79 19.26 -5.09
N GLY A 622 -12.05 18.76 -4.10
CA GLY A 622 -11.12 17.67 -4.31
C GLY A 622 -10.24 17.37 -3.12
N ARG A 623 -9.17 16.61 -3.38
CA ARG A 623 -8.20 16.18 -2.37
C ARG A 623 -6.79 16.12 -2.94
N VAL A 624 -5.80 16.28 -2.08
CA VAL A 624 -4.39 16.02 -2.37
C VAL A 624 -4.17 14.49 -2.43
N SER A 625 -3.38 14.03 -3.39
CA SER A 625 -2.92 12.63 -3.48
C SER A 625 -1.47 12.49 -3.01
N SER A 626 -0.64 13.48 -3.31
CA SER A 626 0.77 13.54 -2.90
C SER A 626 1.19 14.96 -2.62
N GLY A 627 1.99 15.16 -1.58
CA GLY A 627 2.60 16.44 -1.30
C GLY A 627 4.09 16.30 -1.01
N ALA A 628 4.85 17.32 -1.33
CA ALA A 628 6.27 17.39 -1.04
C ALA A 628 6.78 18.85 -1.12
N TYR A 629 7.84 19.15 -0.38
CA TYR A 629 8.60 20.36 -0.66
C TYR A 629 9.52 20.11 -1.86
N GLY A 630 9.42 20.92 -2.90
CA GLY A 630 10.27 20.90 -4.08
C GLY A 630 11.57 21.64 -3.82
N TYR A 631 12.59 20.93 -3.38
CA TYR A 631 13.84 21.51 -2.90
C TYR A 631 14.64 22.22 -3.99
N SER A 632 14.51 21.83 -5.26
CA SER A 632 15.23 22.46 -6.36
C SER A 632 14.51 23.70 -6.90
N VAL A 633 13.22 23.79 -6.68
CA VAL A 633 12.37 24.91 -7.10
C VAL A 633 11.97 25.82 -5.94
N ASN A 634 12.30 25.43 -4.71
CA ASN A 634 11.95 26.10 -3.46
C ASN A 634 10.44 26.39 -3.33
N MET A 635 9.62 25.39 -3.62
CA MET A 635 8.17 25.52 -3.61
C MET A 635 7.54 24.38 -2.80
N SER A 636 6.53 24.67 -1.97
CA SER A 636 5.65 23.64 -1.42
C SER A 636 4.67 23.21 -2.49
N LEU A 637 4.71 21.93 -2.87
CA LEU A 637 3.97 21.38 -4.00
C LEU A 637 3.04 20.26 -3.56
N ALA A 638 1.91 20.13 -4.26
CA ALA A 638 1.04 18.98 -4.11
C ALA A 638 0.46 18.55 -5.47
N ILE A 639 0.32 17.26 -5.67
CA ILE A 639 -0.52 16.68 -6.72
C ILE A 639 -1.86 16.36 -6.08
N GLY A 640 -2.96 16.65 -6.74
CA GLY A 640 -4.29 16.36 -6.24
C GLY A 640 -5.30 16.20 -7.36
N PHE A 641 -6.52 15.86 -6.99
CA PHE A 641 -7.65 15.72 -7.90
C PHE A 641 -8.69 16.77 -7.57
N VAL A 642 -9.17 17.48 -8.59
CA VAL A 642 -10.14 18.56 -8.43
C VAL A 642 -11.28 18.47 -9.44
N LYS A 643 -12.45 18.94 -9.03
CA LYS A 643 -13.63 19.17 -9.87
C LYS A 643 -13.81 20.67 -10.12
N ASN A 644 -14.22 21.02 -11.33
CA ASN A 644 -14.59 22.40 -11.67
C ASN A 644 -13.50 23.45 -11.36
N ALA A 645 -12.24 23.08 -11.55
CA ALA A 645 -11.10 23.98 -11.40
C ALA A 645 -10.07 23.72 -12.50
N ALA A 646 -9.30 24.74 -12.85
CA ALA A 646 -8.33 24.71 -13.94
C ALA A 646 -7.02 25.43 -13.55
N ALA A 647 -6.01 25.31 -14.40
CA ALA A 647 -4.75 26.03 -14.27
C ALA A 647 -4.99 27.54 -14.12
N GLY A 648 -4.26 28.16 -13.19
CA GLY A 648 -4.40 29.56 -12.80
C GLY A 648 -5.44 29.84 -11.72
N ASP A 649 -6.31 28.88 -11.38
CA ASP A 649 -7.26 29.06 -10.29
C ASP A 649 -6.55 29.09 -8.92
N SER A 650 -7.07 29.97 -8.05
CA SER A 650 -6.73 29.99 -6.64
C SER A 650 -7.68 29.05 -5.86
N VAL A 651 -7.10 28.24 -5.02
CA VAL A 651 -7.80 27.26 -4.18
C VAL A 651 -7.21 27.27 -2.77
N GLU A 652 -7.85 26.60 -1.84
CA GLU A 652 -7.36 26.43 -0.47
C GLU A 652 -7.12 24.94 -0.20
N VAL A 653 -5.94 24.62 0.34
CA VAL A 653 -5.58 23.28 0.83
C VAL A 653 -5.62 23.29 2.35
N MET A 654 -6.38 22.40 2.96
CA MET A 654 -6.51 22.31 4.42
C MET A 654 -5.41 21.45 5.01
N ILE A 655 -4.35 22.06 5.53
CA ILE A 655 -3.22 21.36 6.16
C ILE A 655 -3.33 21.49 7.67
N LEU A 656 -3.39 20.37 8.39
CA LEU A 656 -3.52 20.33 9.87
C LEU A 656 -4.65 21.24 10.41
N GLY A 657 -5.78 21.28 9.70
CA GLY A 657 -6.93 22.10 10.10
C GLY A 657 -6.82 23.58 9.79
N THR A 658 -5.76 24.02 9.10
CA THR A 658 -5.54 25.41 8.69
C THR A 658 -5.61 25.54 7.17
N PRO A 659 -6.41 26.47 6.60
CA PRO A 659 -6.47 26.69 5.16
C PRO A 659 -5.20 27.40 4.67
N HIS A 660 -4.58 26.84 3.64
CA HIS A 660 -3.42 27.40 2.95
C HIS A 660 -3.80 27.76 1.52
N GLN A 661 -3.55 28.99 1.12
CA GLN A 661 -3.78 29.42 -0.26
C GLN A 661 -2.85 28.66 -1.20
N ALA A 662 -3.40 28.21 -2.32
CA ALA A 662 -2.65 27.49 -3.34
C ALA A 662 -3.12 27.91 -4.74
N THR A 663 -2.23 27.76 -5.72
CA THR A 663 -2.52 28.01 -7.13
C THR A 663 -2.38 26.71 -7.91
N ILE A 664 -3.32 26.40 -8.77
CA ILE A 664 -3.21 25.29 -9.73
C ILE A 664 -2.25 25.72 -10.84
N LEU A 665 -1.13 24.99 -10.97
CA LEU A 665 -0.10 25.26 -11.96
C LEU A 665 -0.54 24.78 -13.36
N ASP A 666 -0.12 25.50 -14.39
CA ASP A 666 -0.33 25.14 -15.80
C ASP A 666 0.74 24.16 -16.32
N ALA A 667 1.90 24.16 -15.68
CA ALA A 667 3.02 23.28 -16.01
C ALA A 667 3.85 22.94 -14.77
N ALA A 668 4.61 21.87 -14.87
CA ALA A 668 5.56 21.46 -13.83
C ALA A 668 6.63 22.56 -13.63
N PRO A 669 6.96 22.93 -12.38
CA PRO A 669 7.95 23.99 -12.12
C PRO A 669 9.38 23.59 -12.49
N PHE A 670 9.67 22.28 -12.52
CA PHE A 670 10.96 21.79 -12.99
C PHE A 670 10.88 21.29 -14.43
N ASP A 671 11.68 21.85 -15.33
CA ASP A 671 11.86 21.44 -16.73
C ASP A 671 10.52 21.13 -17.44
N PRO A 672 9.57 22.07 -17.52
CA PRO A 672 8.21 21.82 -18.01
C PRO A 672 8.16 21.22 -19.42
N GLN A 673 9.13 21.54 -20.25
CA GLN A 673 9.24 21.08 -21.65
C GLN A 673 10.05 19.78 -21.80
N GLY A 674 10.66 19.27 -20.71
CA GLY A 674 11.50 18.07 -20.75
C GLY A 674 12.80 18.25 -21.54
N ILE A 675 13.39 19.44 -21.55
CA ILE A 675 14.66 19.75 -22.26
C ILE A 675 15.82 19.06 -21.53
N LYS A 676 15.90 19.21 -20.22
CA LYS A 676 16.94 18.57 -19.39
C LYS A 676 16.84 17.03 -19.46
N LEU A 677 15.64 16.49 -19.42
CA LEU A 677 15.38 15.06 -19.53
C LEU A 677 15.87 14.48 -20.85
N ARG A 678 15.84 15.28 -21.94
CA ARG A 678 16.21 14.85 -23.30
C ARG A 678 17.59 15.32 -23.75
N SER A 679 18.31 16.10 -22.91
CA SER A 679 19.61 16.69 -23.21
C SER A 679 20.71 15.65 -23.41
#